data_1181e8a3ac5d2dfce5fac804e89c2b9a
#
_entry.id   1181e8a3ac5d2dfce5fac804e89c2b9a
#
_cell.length_a   1.000
_cell.length_b   1.000
_cell.length_c   1.000
_cell.angle_alpha   90.00
_cell.angle_beta   90.00
_cell.angle_gamma   90.00
#
_symmetry.space_group_name_H-M   'P 1'
#
loop_
_entity.id
_entity.type
_entity.pdbx_description
1 polymer ?
#
loop_
_entity_poly.entity_id
_entity_poly.type
_entity_poly.pdbx_seq_one_letter_code
_entity_poly.pdbx_strand_id
1 'polypeptide(L)'
;KNTTGYSLNAFLDYDRPVKILEHLLIGSEGTLAFIAEAVLNTVPDLPVKYTGLLLFPDLHAACASIVPLRDAGAKALELMDRASLRSVEDQPGIPSSIKGLPEGAAGLLAEFQEADKTARPALEVQAREAVGDLRLTEPARFTHSPSEQALLWKIRQGLFPSVGAVRAQATTVIIEDVVFPIERLADGTIELTRLFKTHGYDNGIIFGHAKDGNLHFVITPALNAQAAVDQYARFIEDMIELVVRRYDGALKGEHGTGRNMAPFVETEWGPEAYAIMQRLKGLVDPEGLLNPGVIINPDPKAHLADIKTMPVVEDEVDKCIECGFCESKCPSLDLTLSPRQRIAVRREMARLADSRRDPALLAGLEADFPYMALDTCAVDGLCAAACPVAIDTGQLTKRFRRLRHSQAAHTVARRLAVHFALLERAMRGGLRIGHLIQSLFGTGTMVAASRAIQAMVRRPVPMWSQDMPRAARARRPATEKGGAQAVYFPSCLSRVMGHLPGEPVEMSLLEAFVTVARRAGVPLWIPGDVEGTCCGVPFSSKGYDVAHDLAVNRAITRFWEWSDHGRLPVVLDTSPCTYGLMTCRASLTPKNQEKFDQLRILDSVAFVHDQLLPRLTVQRAVSSAALHPVCSVIKMNLSGKLEGIAGACSREVVVPLHAGCCGFAGDRGFLFPELTEAATRREAAELHAGRYDGYYSSSRTCEIGMTRATGKVYRSHIYLLEQATRP
;
A
#
# COMPACT_ATOMS: atom_id res chain seq x y z
N LYS A 1 19.92 -5.71 -26.42
CA LYS A 1 20.62 -5.99 -25.13
C LYS A 1 19.74 -6.84 -24.26
N ASN A 2 20.34 -7.70 -23.50
CA ASN A 2 19.68 -8.57 -22.55
C ASN A 2 20.38 -8.48 -21.18
N THR A 3 19.79 -9.06 -20.16
CA THR A 3 20.34 -9.14 -18.81
C THR A 3 20.74 -10.56 -18.40
N THR A 4 20.80 -11.50 -19.35
CA THR A 4 21.34 -12.84 -19.11
C THR A 4 22.87 -12.78 -19.02
N GLY A 5 23.46 -13.28 -17.95
CA GLY A 5 24.91 -13.28 -17.77
C GLY A 5 25.48 -11.90 -17.39
N TYR A 6 26.77 -11.70 -17.62
CA TYR A 6 27.45 -10.43 -17.41
C TYR A 6 27.44 -9.58 -18.67
N SER A 7 27.48 -8.25 -18.50
CA SER A 7 27.54 -7.26 -19.58
C SER A 7 28.93 -7.26 -20.29
N LEU A 8 29.31 -8.38 -20.93
CA LEU A 8 30.59 -8.54 -21.59
C LEU A 8 30.87 -7.53 -22.72
N ASN A 9 29.78 -6.94 -23.28
CA ASN A 9 29.91 -5.84 -24.24
C ASN A 9 30.69 -4.63 -23.67
N ALA A 10 30.80 -4.50 -22.36
CA ALA A 10 31.61 -3.45 -21.73
C ALA A 10 33.07 -3.46 -22.21
N PHE A 11 33.61 -4.64 -22.55
CA PHE A 11 34.95 -4.76 -23.11
C PHE A 11 35.07 -4.23 -24.56
N LEU A 12 33.96 -4.10 -25.26
CA LEU A 12 33.90 -3.56 -26.63
C LEU A 12 33.48 -2.09 -26.65
N ASP A 13 32.62 -1.69 -25.70
CA ASP A 13 32.03 -0.35 -25.65
C ASP A 13 32.96 0.69 -25.01
N TYR A 14 33.97 0.26 -24.22
CA TYR A 14 34.85 1.14 -23.44
C TYR A 14 36.34 0.75 -23.52
N ASP A 15 37.21 1.76 -23.59
CA ASP A 15 38.66 1.58 -23.65
C ASP A 15 39.33 1.70 -22.28
N ARG A 16 38.69 2.37 -21.32
CA ARG A 16 39.28 2.60 -20.00
C ARG A 16 38.89 1.47 -19.03
N PRO A 17 39.87 0.83 -18.35
CA PRO A 17 39.57 -0.28 -17.42
C PRO A 17 38.53 0.04 -16.35
N VAL A 18 38.56 1.27 -15.80
CA VAL A 18 37.61 1.73 -14.82
C VAL A 18 36.16 1.76 -15.41
N LYS A 19 36.01 2.19 -16.68
CA LYS A 19 34.71 2.23 -17.34
C LYS A 19 34.21 0.84 -17.71
N ILE A 20 35.12 -0.05 -18.11
CA ILE A 20 34.75 -1.46 -18.31
C ILE A 20 34.24 -2.07 -17.01
N LEU A 21 34.96 -1.90 -15.89
CA LEU A 21 34.56 -2.42 -14.60
C LEU A 21 33.24 -1.84 -14.16
N GLU A 22 33.05 -0.53 -14.23
CA GLU A 22 31.77 0.16 -13.90
C GLU A 22 30.59 -0.48 -14.64
N HIS A 23 30.73 -0.76 -15.94
CA HIS A 23 29.64 -1.32 -16.73
C HIS A 23 29.46 -2.84 -16.58
N LEU A 24 30.52 -3.57 -16.20
CA LEU A 24 30.40 -4.97 -15.79
C LEU A 24 29.62 -5.14 -14.47
N LEU A 25 29.67 -4.13 -13.58
CA LEU A 25 28.90 -4.15 -12.34
C LEU A 25 27.38 -3.93 -12.57
N ILE A 26 27.01 -3.27 -13.70
CA ILE A 26 25.62 -3.09 -14.07
C ILE A 26 25.04 -4.45 -14.52
N GLY A 27 24.00 -4.92 -13.84
CA GLY A 27 23.40 -6.23 -14.07
C GLY A 27 24.17 -7.41 -13.49
N SER A 28 25.23 -7.17 -12.67
CA SER A 28 26.00 -8.23 -12.04
C SER A 28 25.30 -8.89 -10.83
N GLU A 29 24.14 -8.40 -10.41
CA GLU A 29 23.30 -8.97 -9.36
C GLU A 29 24.04 -9.22 -8.03
N GLY A 30 24.98 -8.35 -7.69
CA GLY A 30 25.79 -8.47 -6.47
C GLY A 30 26.83 -9.61 -6.49
N THR A 31 27.10 -10.22 -7.66
CA THR A 31 28.05 -11.32 -7.78
C THR A 31 29.50 -10.88 -7.99
N LEU A 32 29.74 -9.63 -8.43
CA LEU A 32 31.07 -9.09 -8.71
C LEU A 32 31.53 -8.06 -7.66
N ALA A 33 30.61 -7.34 -7.01
CA ALA A 33 30.94 -6.38 -5.97
C ALA A 33 29.72 -6.02 -5.13
N PHE A 34 29.96 -5.37 -3.98
CA PHE A 34 28.95 -4.64 -3.22
C PHE A 34 28.95 -3.18 -3.65
N ILE A 35 27.83 -2.69 -4.16
CA ILE A 35 27.67 -1.29 -4.59
C ILE A 35 27.15 -0.46 -3.40
N ALA A 36 28.02 0.37 -2.82
CA ALA A 36 27.68 1.23 -1.69
C ALA A 36 26.99 2.54 -2.12
N GLU A 37 27.39 3.08 -3.28
CA GLU A 37 26.89 4.34 -3.82
C GLU A 37 26.90 4.29 -5.34
N ALA A 38 25.91 4.90 -5.98
CA ALA A 38 25.81 5.02 -7.42
C ALA A 38 25.45 6.46 -7.84
N VAL A 39 26.09 6.96 -8.88
CA VAL A 39 25.72 8.22 -9.54
C VAL A 39 25.01 7.88 -10.84
N LEU A 40 23.74 8.29 -10.96
CA LEU A 40 22.88 7.98 -12.09
C LEU A 40 22.67 9.20 -12.98
N ASN A 41 22.66 8.99 -14.29
CA ASN A 41 22.22 10.00 -15.24
C ASN A 41 20.68 10.05 -15.23
N THR A 42 20.12 11.25 -15.21
CA THR A 42 18.68 11.47 -15.37
C THR A 42 18.33 11.63 -16.84
N VAL A 43 17.09 11.32 -17.18
CA VAL A 43 16.49 11.60 -18.50
C VAL A 43 15.42 12.66 -18.35
N PRO A 44 15.15 13.51 -19.35
CA PRO A 44 14.05 14.47 -19.31
C PRO A 44 12.70 13.76 -19.17
N ASP A 45 11.86 14.21 -18.23
CA ASP A 45 10.43 13.85 -18.23
C ASP A 45 9.72 14.73 -19.26
N LEU A 46 9.17 14.10 -20.30
CA LEU A 46 8.44 14.78 -21.36
C LEU A 46 6.99 15.02 -20.91
N PRO A 47 6.59 16.27 -20.60
CA PRO A 47 5.33 16.53 -19.90
C PRO A 47 4.09 16.42 -20.80
N VAL A 48 4.25 16.50 -22.12
CA VAL A 48 3.14 16.33 -23.06
C VAL A 48 3.05 14.86 -23.44
N LYS A 49 2.04 14.18 -22.94
CA LYS A 49 1.79 12.76 -23.21
C LYS A 49 0.48 12.60 -23.97
N TYR A 50 0.46 11.71 -24.94
CA TYR A 50 -0.71 11.37 -25.76
C TYR A 50 -0.80 9.85 -25.82
N THR A 51 -1.72 9.27 -25.06
CA THR A 51 -1.77 7.84 -24.76
C THR A 51 -3.06 7.23 -25.31
N GLY A 52 -2.97 6.07 -25.96
CA GLY A 52 -4.13 5.36 -26.48
C GLY A 52 -3.99 3.84 -26.34
N LEU A 53 -5.11 3.15 -26.16
CA LEU A 53 -5.20 1.70 -26.22
C LEU A 53 -5.74 1.29 -27.59
N LEU A 54 -4.90 0.60 -28.36
CA LEU A 54 -5.21 0.09 -29.70
C LEU A 54 -5.63 -1.38 -29.57
N LEU A 55 -6.78 -1.73 -30.10
CA LEU A 55 -7.32 -3.10 -30.06
C LEU A 55 -7.24 -3.73 -31.44
N PHE A 56 -6.65 -4.92 -31.53
CA PHE A 56 -6.40 -5.66 -32.75
C PHE A 56 -7.20 -6.95 -32.79
N PRO A 57 -7.61 -7.41 -34.01
CA PRO A 57 -8.36 -8.66 -34.17
C PRO A 57 -7.55 -9.89 -33.78
N ASP A 58 -6.23 -9.82 -33.92
CA ASP A 58 -5.32 -10.90 -33.59
C ASP A 58 -3.94 -10.37 -33.16
N LEU A 59 -3.17 -11.27 -32.54
CA LEU A 59 -1.84 -10.99 -32.01
C LEU A 59 -0.84 -10.63 -33.13
N HIS A 60 -0.98 -11.23 -34.29
CA HIS A 60 -0.10 -10.96 -35.43
C HIS A 60 -0.25 -9.51 -35.91
N ALA A 61 -1.50 -9.03 -36.05
CA ALA A 61 -1.77 -7.64 -36.43
C ALA A 61 -1.22 -6.64 -35.39
N ALA A 62 -1.33 -6.96 -34.10
CA ALA A 62 -0.75 -6.14 -33.03
C ALA A 62 0.78 -6.07 -33.13
N CYS A 63 1.46 -7.21 -33.27
CA CYS A 63 2.91 -7.25 -33.37
C CYS A 63 3.43 -6.60 -34.66
N ALA A 64 2.75 -6.78 -35.80
CA ALA A 64 3.11 -6.12 -37.08
C ALA A 64 3.04 -4.58 -37.00
N SER A 65 2.25 -4.04 -36.07
CA SER A 65 2.09 -2.59 -35.86
C SER A 65 3.23 -1.98 -35.02
N ILE A 66 4.07 -2.78 -34.37
CA ILE A 66 5.10 -2.29 -33.45
C ILE A 66 6.17 -1.48 -34.17
N VAL A 67 6.72 -2.02 -35.25
CA VAL A 67 7.76 -1.31 -36.04
C VAL A 67 7.24 0.00 -36.64
N PRO A 68 6.10 0.04 -37.31
CA PRO A 68 5.51 1.31 -37.82
C PRO A 68 5.29 2.34 -36.70
N LEU A 69 4.74 1.94 -35.56
CA LEU A 69 4.48 2.86 -34.43
C LEU A 69 5.77 3.35 -33.78
N ARG A 70 6.78 2.47 -33.63
CA ARG A 70 8.11 2.85 -33.12
C ARG A 70 8.78 3.87 -34.04
N ASP A 71 8.78 3.60 -35.34
CA ASP A 71 9.43 4.45 -36.32
C ASP A 71 8.68 5.78 -36.51
N ALA A 72 7.37 5.79 -36.25
CA ALA A 72 6.58 7.00 -36.10
C ALA A 72 6.83 7.76 -34.80
N GLY A 73 7.71 7.30 -33.92
CA GLY A 73 8.16 8.01 -32.71
C GLY A 73 7.41 7.69 -31.42
N ALA A 74 6.63 6.62 -31.36
CA ALA A 74 6.04 6.16 -30.11
C ALA A 74 7.13 5.88 -29.05
N LYS A 75 6.95 6.43 -27.85
CA LYS A 75 7.93 6.29 -26.75
C LYS A 75 7.68 5.02 -25.93
N ALA A 76 6.44 4.59 -25.81
CA ALA A 76 6.07 3.33 -25.18
C ALA A 76 5.09 2.54 -26.08
N LEU A 77 5.30 1.22 -26.15
CA LEU A 77 4.44 0.27 -26.84
C LEU A 77 4.35 -0.99 -25.98
N GLU A 78 3.18 -1.16 -25.31
CA GLU A 78 2.96 -2.24 -24.35
C GLU A 78 1.97 -3.25 -24.91
N LEU A 79 2.45 -4.44 -25.23
CA LEU A 79 1.63 -5.53 -25.75
C LEU A 79 0.85 -6.23 -24.64
N MET A 80 -0.38 -6.62 -24.91
CA MET A 80 -1.25 -7.40 -24.05
C MET A 80 -2.01 -8.42 -24.92
N ASP A 81 -1.86 -9.70 -24.62
CA ASP A 81 -2.64 -10.75 -25.30
C ASP A 81 -4.10 -10.77 -24.80
N ARG A 82 -4.97 -11.58 -25.43
CA ARG A 82 -6.38 -11.68 -25.03
C ARG A 82 -6.56 -12.18 -23.60
N ALA A 83 -5.72 -13.11 -23.15
CA ALA A 83 -5.78 -13.62 -21.78
C ALA A 83 -5.43 -12.53 -20.75
N SER A 84 -4.44 -11.69 -21.06
CA SER A 84 -4.10 -10.50 -20.26
C SER A 84 -5.28 -9.54 -20.18
N LEU A 85 -5.87 -9.15 -21.31
CA LEU A 85 -7.03 -8.24 -21.33
C LEU A 85 -8.22 -8.80 -20.56
N ARG A 86 -8.50 -10.10 -20.69
CA ARG A 86 -9.56 -10.80 -19.94
C ARG A 86 -9.35 -10.73 -18.43
N SER A 87 -8.12 -10.82 -17.97
CA SER A 87 -7.80 -10.78 -16.54
C SER A 87 -8.20 -9.48 -15.82
N VAL A 88 -8.44 -8.42 -16.59
CA VAL A 88 -8.77 -7.08 -16.06
C VAL A 88 -10.13 -6.55 -16.53
N GLU A 89 -10.81 -7.19 -17.47
CA GLU A 89 -12.01 -6.66 -18.15
C GLU A 89 -13.20 -6.36 -17.21
N ASP A 90 -13.26 -6.98 -16.02
CA ASP A 90 -14.32 -6.75 -15.02
C ASP A 90 -13.94 -5.69 -13.95
N GLN A 91 -12.74 -5.12 -14.02
CA GLN A 91 -12.34 -4.12 -13.05
C GLN A 91 -13.05 -2.77 -13.28
N PRO A 92 -13.34 -2.01 -12.22
CA PRO A 92 -13.99 -0.70 -12.34
C PRO A 92 -13.19 0.28 -13.20
N GLY A 93 -13.87 0.91 -14.15
CA GLY A 93 -13.29 1.94 -15.02
C GLY A 93 -12.65 1.40 -16.31
N ILE A 94 -12.58 0.09 -16.51
CA ILE A 94 -12.06 -0.51 -17.75
C ILE A 94 -13.03 -0.25 -18.91
N PRO A 95 -12.53 0.14 -20.10
CA PRO A 95 -13.36 0.34 -21.28
C PRO A 95 -14.19 -0.90 -21.64
N SER A 96 -15.47 -0.71 -21.91
CA SER A 96 -16.37 -1.80 -22.27
C SER A 96 -16.01 -2.52 -23.58
N SER A 97 -15.26 -1.86 -24.46
CA SER A 97 -14.74 -2.44 -25.70
C SER A 97 -13.81 -3.62 -25.50
N ILE A 98 -13.17 -3.74 -24.32
CA ILE A 98 -12.33 -4.89 -23.99
C ILE A 98 -13.18 -6.15 -23.76
N LYS A 99 -14.40 -5.98 -23.24
CA LYS A 99 -15.34 -7.09 -23.06
C LYS A 99 -15.87 -7.58 -24.41
N GLY A 100 -15.86 -8.87 -24.62
CA GLY A 100 -16.37 -9.45 -25.85
C GLY A 100 -15.39 -9.45 -27.03
N LEU A 101 -14.13 -9.08 -26.83
CA LEU A 101 -13.09 -9.27 -27.84
C LEU A 101 -12.94 -10.77 -28.18
N PRO A 102 -12.68 -11.13 -29.45
CA PRO A 102 -12.45 -12.51 -29.87
C PRO A 102 -11.22 -13.13 -29.20
N GLU A 103 -11.15 -14.45 -29.17
CA GLU A 103 -10.08 -15.22 -28.47
C GLU A 103 -8.66 -14.89 -28.96
N GLY A 104 -8.48 -14.52 -30.23
CA GLY A 104 -7.19 -14.17 -30.79
C GLY A 104 -6.80 -12.69 -30.63
N ALA A 105 -7.71 -11.86 -30.12
CA ALA A 105 -7.48 -10.40 -30.02
C ALA A 105 -6.28 -10.03 -29.14
N ALA A 106 -5.70 -8.87 -29.43
CA ALA A 106 -4.62 -8.30 -28.62
C ALA A 106 -4.79 -6.78 -28.46
N GLY A 107 -4.21 -6.24 -27.41
CA GLY A 107 -4.13 -4.80 -27.16
C GLY A 107 -2.70 -4.29 -27.24
N LEU A 108 -2.53 -3.07 -27.69
CA LEU A 108 -1.26 -2.34 -27.65
C LEU A 108 -1.51 -0.96 -27.01
N LEU A 109 -0.97 -0.72 -25.83
CA LEU A 109 -0.95 0.60 -25.23
C LEU A 109 0.19 1.40 -25.89
N ALA A 110 -0.16 2.45 -26.61
CA ALA A 110 0.79 3.31 -27.30
C ALA A 110 0.83 4.69 -26.67
N GLU A 111 2.04 5.23 -26.46
CA GLU A 111 2.22 6.57 -25.93
C GLU A 111 3.25 7.36 -26.73
N PHE A 112 2.83 8.54 -27.18
CA PHE A 112 3.69 9.55 -27.78
C PHE A 112 3.95 10.65 -26.76
N GLN A 113 5.16 11.25 -26.79
CA GLN A 113 5.57 12.23 -25.80
C GLN A 113 6.36 13.37 -26.43
N GLU A 114 6.16 14.61 -25.92
CA GLU A 114 6.88 15.80 -26.31
C GLU A 114 7.24 16.70 -25.13
N ALA A 115 8.32 17.49 -25.29
CA ALA A 115 8.81 18.40 -24.26
C ALA A 115 7.99 19.69 -24.20
N ASP A 116 7.54 20.19 -25.35
CA ASP A 116 6.87 21.48 -25.47
C ASP A 116 5.35 21.32 -25.62
N LYS A 117 4.61 22.02 -24.79
CA LYS A 117 3.13 22.07 -24.85
C LYS A 117 2.61 22.63 -26.17
N THR A 118 3.39 23.45 -26.88
CA THR A 118 3.03 24.00 -28.20
C THR A 118 3.07 22.95 -29.30
N ALA A 119 3.82 21.85 -29.09
CA ALA A 119 3.91 20.73 -30.05
C ALA A 119 2.70 19.78 -30.00
N ARG A 120 1.73 19.99 -29.09
CA ARG A 120 0.56 19.12 -28.92
C ARG A 120 -0.20 18.84 -30.24
N PRO A 121 -0.51 19.85 -31.11
CA PRO A 121 -1.21 19.57 -32.37
C PRO A 121 -0.40 18.71 -33.35
N ALA A 122 0.92 18.88 -33.38
CA ALA A 122 1.80 18.06 -34.21
C ALA A 122 1.85 16.61 -33.70
N LEU A 123 1.89 16.43 -32.40
CA LEU A 123 1.86 15.11 -31.76
C LEU A 123 0.54 14.34 -32.03
N GLU A 124 -0.59 15.06 -32.05
CA GLU A 124 -1.89 14.48 -32.43
C GLU A 124 -1.97 14.05 -33.87
N VAL A 125 -1.38 14.84 -34.78
CA VAL A 125 -1.27 14.50 -36.22
C VAL A 125 -0.38 13.27 -36.39
N GLN A 126 0.81 13.28 -35.78
CA GLN A 126 1.77 12.18 -35.82
C GLN A 126 1.13 10.85 -35.37
N ALA A 127 0.46 10.86 -34.20
CA ALA A 127 -0.20 9.67 -33.67
C ALA A 127 -1.35 9.19 -34.59
N ARG A 128 -2.12 10.12 -35.20
CA ARG A 128 -3.22 9.79 -36.11
C ARG A 128 -2.71 9.17 -37.41
N GLU A 129 -1.66 9.72 -37.96
CA GLU A 129 -1.01 9.18 -39.17
C GLU A 129 -0.42 7.80 -38.90
N ALA A 130 0.23 7.62 -37.75
CA ALA A 130 0.84 6.35 -37.34
C ALA A 130 -0.17 5.18 -37.20
N VAL A 131 -1.45 5.49 -36.93
CA VAL A 131 -2.48 4.44 -36.78
C VAL A 131 -3.40 4.32 -37.98
N GLY A 132 -3.27 5.20 -38.99
CA GLY A 132 -4.20 5.29 -40.12
C GLY A 132 -4.38 4.00 -40.91
N ASP A 133 -3.29 3.27 -41.12
CA ASP A 133 -3.25 2.04 -41.91
C ASP A 133 -3.30 0.76 -41.05
N LEU A 134 -3.42 0.90 -39.71
CA LEU A 134 -3.42 -0.26 -38.82
C LEU A 134 -4.78 -0.99 -38.85
N ARG A 135 -4.71 -2.32 -38.83
CA ARG A 135 -5.89 -3.19 -38.76
C ARG A 135 -6.45 -3.26 -37.33
N LEU A 136 -7.23 -2.25 -36.96
CA LEU A 136 -7.84 -2.17 -35.61
C LEU A 136 -9.26 -2.76 -35.61
N THR A 137 -9.73 -3.22 -34.43
CA THR A 137 -11.11 -3.68 -34.22
C THR A 137 -12.09 -2.52 -34.05
N GLU A 138 -11.60 -1.38 -33.57
CA GLU A 138 -12.35 -0.12 -33.41
C GLU A 138 -11.42 1.08 -33.69
N PRO A 139 -11.95 2.27 -34.00
CA PRO A 139 -11.13 3.46 -34.19
C PRO A 139 -10.26 3.80 -33.02
N ALA A 140 -8.98 4.10 -33.25
CA ALA A 140 -8.04 4.48 -32.20
C ALA A 140 -8.50 5.73 -31.43
N ARG A 141 -8.42 5.68 -30.11
CA ARG A 141 -8.73 6.83 -29.24
C ARG A 141 -7.53 7.12 -28.36
N PHE A 142 -6.96 8.31 -28.55
CA PHE A 142 -5.89 8.82 -27.73
C PHE A 142 -6.39 9.94 -26.82
N THR A 143 -5.73 10.15 -25.69
CA THR A 143 -6.10 11.17 -24.72
C THR A 143 -4.87 11.92 -24.19
N HIS A 144 -5.06 13.20 -23.88
CA HIS A 144 -4.14 14.02 -23.09
C HIS A 144 -4.60 14.18 -21.63
N SER A 145 -5.77 13.62 -21.26
CA SER A 145 -6.28 13.69 -19.89
C SER A 145 -5.43 12.85 -18.94
N PRO A 146 -4.79 13.45 -17.93
CA PRO A 146 -3.95 12.69 -17.00
C PRO A 146 -4.71 11.58 -16.27
N SER A 147 -6.00 11.78 -15.97
CA SER A 147 -6.84 10.78 -15.31
C SER A 147 -7.16 9.58 -16.21
N GLU A 148 -7.40 9.83 -17.51
CA GLU A 148 -7.63 8.76 -18.49
C GLU A 148 -6.32 8.02 -18.79
N GLN A 149 -5.22 8.74 -18.95
CA GLN A 149 -3.89 8.13 -19.11
C GLN A 149 -3.55 7.22 -17.93
N ALA A 150 -3.76 7.70 -16.69
CA ALA A 150 -3.54 6.90 -15.50
C ALA A 150 -4.42 5.63 -15.48
N LEU A 151 -5.65 5.70 -16.00
CA LEU A 151 -6.53 4.53 -16.13
C LEU A 151 -5.97 3.52 -17.14
N LEU A 152 -5.53 3.97 -18.31
CA LEU A 152 -4.94 3.11 -19.34
C LEU A 152 -3.68 2.42 -18.84
N TRP A 153 -2.78 3.16 -18.18
CA TRP A 153 -1.58 2.59 -17.56
C TRP A 153 -1.92 1.63 -16.43
N LYS A 154 -3.00 1.88 -15.65
CA LYS A 154 -3.48 0.97 -14.62
C LYS A 154 -3.91 -0.38 -15.19
N ILE A 155 -4.49 -0.43 -16.39
CA ILE A 155 -4.80 -1.69 -17.09
C ILE A 155 -3.52 -2.51 -17.23
N ARG A 156 -2.47 -1.92 -17.80
CA ARG A 156 -1.18 -2.59 -18.03
C ARG A 156 -0.50 -3.05 -16.73
N GLN A 157 -0.47 -2.18 -15.72
CA GLN A 157 0.14 -2.46 -14.42
C GLN A 157 -0.64 -3.51 -13.61
N GLY A 158 -1.93 -3.64 -13.85
CA GLY A 158 -2.82 -4.58 -13.16
C GLY A 158 -2.73 -6.03 -13.66
N LEU A 159 -2.04 -6.32 -14.75
CA LEU A 159 -2.05 -7.65 -15.37
C LEU A 159 -1.44 -8.74 -14.49
N PHE A 160 -0.24 -8.55 -14.00
CA PHE A 160 0.41 -9.51 -13.10
C PHE A 160 -0.38 -9.79 -11.81
N PRO A 161 -0.83 -8.76 -11.09
CA PRO A 161 -1.68 -8.96 -9.92
C PRO A 161 -3.02 -9.64 -10.23
N SER A 162 -3.64 -9.35 -11.36
CA SER A 162 -4.93 -9.95 -11.73
C SER A 162 -4.87 -11.46 -11.87
N VAL A 163 -3.81 -11.97 -12.50
CA VAL A 163 -3.57 -13.43 -12.57
C VAL A 163 -3.41 -14.03 -11.19
N GLY A 164 -2.64 -13.37 -10.32
CA GLY A 164 -2.48 -13.78 -8.94
C GLY A 164 -3.81 -13.83 -8.16
N ALA A 165 -4.72 -12.90 -8.43
CA ALA A 165 -6.02 -12.80 -7.74
C ALA A 165 -6.99 -13.95 -8.11
N VAL A 166 -6.94 -14.47 -9.34
CA VAL A 166 -7.88 -15.48 -9.86
C VAL A 166 -7.27 -16.88 -9.92
N ARG A 167 -6.00 -17.07 -9.56
CA ARG A 167 -5.33 -18.36 -9.59
C ARG A 167 -6.02 -19.39 -8.69
N ALA A 168 -5.87 -20.65 -9.02
CA ALA A 168 -6.31 -21.74 -8.15
C ALA A 168 -5.53 -21.75 -6.82
N GLN A 169 -6.16 -22.19 -5.75
CA GLN A 169 -5.49 -22.36 -4.45
C GLN A 169 -4.31 -23.35 -4.59
N ALA A 170 -3.33 -23.20 -3.72
CA ALA A 170 -2.10 -24.01 -3.71
C ALA A 170 -1.22 -23.88 -4.97
N THR A 171 -1.48 -22.90 -5.86
CA THR A 171 -0.59 -22.58 -6.98
C THR A 171 0.32 -21.39 -6.66
N THR A 172 1.50 -21.38 -7.26
CA THR A 172 2.37 -20.20 -7.23
C THR A 172 2.13 -19.32 -8.45
N VAL A 173 2.76 -18.15 -8.48
CA VAL A 173 2.78 -17.29 -9.67
C VAL A 173 4.24 -17.18 -10.11
N ILE A 174 4.52 -17.60 -11.33
CA ILE A 174 5.84 -17.44 -11.96
C ILE A 174 5.70 -16.42 -13.06
N ILE A 175 6.51 -15.37 -12.96
CA ILE A 175 6.71 -14.39 -14.02
C ILE A 175 8.12 -14.54 -14.56
N GLU A 176 8.21 -14.64 -15.87
CA GLU A 176 9.49 -14.63 -16.59
C GLU A 176 9.45 -13.57 -17.67
N ASP A 177 10.60 -13.13 -18.12
CA ASP A 177 10.74 -12.26 -19.25
C ASP A 177 11.68 -12.83 -20.29
N VAL A 178 11.29 -12.73 -21.55
CA VAL A 178 12.07 -13.20 -22.69
C VAL A 178 12.11 -12.12 -23.76
N VAL A 179 13.13 -12.15 -24.59
CA VAL A 179 13.29 -11.20 -25.71
C VAL A 179 13.28 -11.96 -27.02
N PHE A 180 12.44 -11.51 -27.94
CA PHE A 180 12.48 -11.95 -29.34
C PHE A 180 12.97 -10.80 -30.23
N PRO A 181 13.67 -11.09 -31.35
CA PRO A 181 13.88 -10.11 -32.40
C PRO A 181 12.53 -9.50 -32.81
N ILE A 182 12.46 -8.19 -32.93
CA ILE A 182 11.19 -7.47 -33.16
C ILE A 182 10.48 -7.96 -34.42
N GLU A 183 11.24 -8.28 -35.46
CA GLU A 183 10.73 -8.79 -36.73
C GLU A 183 10.11 -10.18 -36.63
N ARG A 184 10.44 -10.91 -35.57
CA ARG A 184 9.92 -12.28 -35.29
C ARG A 184 9.05 -12.35 -34.05
N LEU A 185 8.71 -11.20 -33.47
CA LEU A 185 8.00 -11.12 -32.20
C LEU A 185 6.60 -11.79 -32.30
N ALA A 186 5.89 -11.60 -33.40
CA ALA A 186 4.59 -12.19 -33.62
C ALA A 186 4.65 -13.72 -33.55
N ASP A 187 5.54 -14.32 -34.34
CA ASP A 187 5.70 -15.77 -34.41
C ASP A 187 6.15 -16.36 -33.08
N GLY A 188 7.15 -15.72 -32.45
CA GLY A 188 7.66 -16.15 -31.13
C GLY A 188 6.58 -16.12 -30.07
N THR A 189 5.74 -15.07 -30.02
CA THR A 189 4.63 -14.93 -29.07
C THR A 189 3.56 -15.99 -29.28
N ILE A 190 3.19 -16.26 -30.55
CA ILE A 190 2.20 -17.28 -30.91
C ILE A 190 2.71 -18.67 -30.49
N GLU A 191 3.97 -18.98 -30.77
CA GLU A 191 4.55 -20.26 -30.40
C GLU A 191 4.70 -20.43 -28.88
N LEU A 192 5.06 -19.39 -28.16
CA LEU A 192 5.08 -19.38 -26.71
C LEU A 192 3.67 -19.63 -26.13
N THR A 193 2.64 -19.04 -26.70
CA THR A 193 1.24 -19.32 -26.32
C THR A 193 0.84 -20.79 -26.58
N ARG A 194 1.32 -21.38 -27.68
CA ARG A 194 1.11 -22.81 -27.95
C ARG A 194 1.85 -23.68 -26.92
N LEU A 195 3.05 -23.30 -26.55
CA LEU A 195 3.85 -23.99 -25.54
C LEU A 195 3.12 -24.04 -24.20
N PHE A 196 2.49 -22.95 -23.77
CA PHE A 196 1.65 -22.94 -22.56
C PHE A 196 0.57 -24.03 -22.62
N LYS A 197 -0.18 -24.11 -23.72
CA LYS A 197 -1.23 -25.12 -23.91
C LYS A 197 -0.68 -26.53 -23.90
N THR A 198 0.46 -26.75 -24.56
CA THR A 198 1.13 -28.06 -24.61
C THR A 198 1.52 -28.55 -23.21
N HIS A 199 1.92 -27.64 -22.33
CA HIS A 199 2.28 -27.95 -20.96
C HIS A 199 1.14 -27.75 -19.96
N GLY A 200 -0.12 -27.54 -20.39
CA GLY A 200 -1.28 -27.42 -19.51
C GLY A 200 -1.33 -26.11 -18.68
N TYR A 201 -0.70 -25.06 -19.16
CA TYR A 201 -0.78 -23.71 -18.57
C TYR A 201 -1.78 -22.83 -19.34
N ASP A 202 -3.02 -23.31 -19.47
CA ASP A 202 -4.06 -22.70 -20.30
C ASP A 202 -4.44 -21.27 -19.86
N ASN A 203 -4.15 -20.90 -18.63
CA ASN A 203 -4.36 -19.57 -18.06
C ASN A 203 -3.11 -18.67 -18.11
N GLY A 204 -2.07 -19.10 -18.83
CA GLY A 204 -0.87 -18.28 -19.05
C GLY A 204 -1.22 -17.00 -19.81
N ILE A 205 -0.61 -15.89 -19.42
CA ILE A 205 -0.75 -14.59 -20.07
C ILE A 205 0.58 -14.08 -20.60
N ILE A 206 0.52 -13.26 -21.68
CA ILE A 206 1.68 -12.61 -22.25
C ILE A 206 1.41 -11.10 -22.35
N PHE A 207 2.35 -10.31 -21.88
CA PHE A 207 2.37 -8.87 -22.00
C PHE A 207 3.82 -8.36 -21.97
N GLY A 208 4.08 -7.15 -22.44
CA GLY A 208 5.47 -6.65 -22.30
C GLY A 208 5.78 -5.43 -23.15
N HIS A 209 7.04 -5.03 -23.04
CA HIS A 209 7.64 -3.87 -23.70
C HIS A 209 7.95 -4.21 -25.15
N ALA A 210 6.89 -4.30 -25.96
CA ALA A 210 6.97 -4.81 -27.33
C ALA A 210 7.89 -3.98 -28.24
N LYS A 211 8.05 -2.68 -27.95
CA LYS A 211 8.96 -1.80 -28.64
C LYS A 211 10.40 -2.34 -28.70
N ASP A 212 10.82 -3.02 -27.65
CA ASP A 212 12.16 -3.56 -27.46
C ASP A 212 12.21 -5.09 -27.63
N GLY A 213 11.08 -5.71 -28.04
CA GLY A 213 10.95 -7.16 -28.21
C GLY A 213 10.89 -7.93 -26.88
N ASN A 214 10.82 -7.23 -25.74
CA ASN A 214 10.76 -7.83 -24.41
C ASN A 214 9.32 -8.18 -24.04
N LEU A 215 9.09 -9.44 -23.71
CA LEU A 215 7.81 -9.98 -23.28
C LEU A 215 7.91 -10.61 -21.90
N HIS A 216 6.94 -10.29 -21.07
CA HIS A 216 6.71 -11.02 -19.83
C HIS A 216 5.63 -12.07 -20.05
N PHE A 217 5.80 -13.21 -19.41
CA PHE A 217 4.69 -14.17 -19.31
C PHE A 217 4.48 -14.59 -17.87
N VAL A 218 3.24 -14.96 -17.57
CA VAL A 218 2.86 -15.41 -16.23
C VAL A 218 2.13 -16.73 -16.33
N ILE A 219 2.62 -17.72 -15.57
CA ILE A 219 1.99 -19.03 -15.40
C ILE A 219 1.75 -19.33 -13.94
N THR A 220 0.81 -20.22 -13.64
CA THR A 220 0.42 -20.53 -12.24
C THR A 220 0.52 -22.03 -11.93
N PRO A 221 1.74 -22.62 -11.87
CA PRO A 221 1.94 -24.03 -11.57
C PRO A 221 1.65 -24.37 -10.10
N ALA A 222 1.21 -25.60 -9.84
CA ALA A 222 1.01 -26.16 -8.50
C ALA A 222 2.24 -26.98 -8.06
N LEU A 223 3.34 -26.31 -7.73
CA LEU A 223 4.65 -26.94 -7.45
C LEU A 223 4.71 -27.73 -6.12
N ASN A 224 3.59 -28.21 -5.62
CA ASN A 224 3.49 -28.98 -4.39
C ASN A 224 3.72 -30.51 -4.59
N ALA A 225 3.78 -30.97 -5.86
CA ALA A 225 3.95 -32.36 -6.22
C ALA A 225 5.07 -32.53 -7.26
N GLN A 226 5.82 -33.62 -7.18
CA GLN A 226 6.94 -33.88 -8.07
C GLN A 226 6.54 -33.86 -9.56
N ALA A 227 5.38 -34.41 -9.90
CA ALA A 227 4.89 -34.41 -11.28
C ALA A 227 4.71 -32.99 -11.86
N ALA A 228 4.30 -32.03 -11.04
CA ALA A 228 4.19 -30.63 -11.46
C ALA A 228 5.56 -29.94 -11.58
N VAL A 229 6.53 -30.33 -10.75
CA VAL A 229 7.92 -29.88 -10.88
C VAL A 229 8.52 -30.43 -12.18
N ASP A 230 8.30 -31.70 -12.50
CA ASP A 230 8.77 -32.32 -13.74
C ASP A 230 8.10 -31.70 -14.98
N GLN A 231 6.83 -31.30 -14.88
CA GLN A 231 6.11 -30.57 -15.94
C GLN A 231 6.73 -29.19 -16.15
N TYR A 232 7.02 -28.48 -15.06
CA TYR A 232 7.68 -27.19 -15.11
C TYR A 232 9.09 -27.30 -15.71
N ALA A 233 9.86 -28.32 -15.34
CA ALA A 233 11.18 -28.56 -15.91
C ALA A 233 11.13 -28.70 -17.43
N ARG A 234 10.24 -29.56 -17.94
CA ARG A 234 10.06 -29.73 -19.40
C ARG A 234 9.60 -28.45 -20.09
N PHE A 235 8.71 -27.68 -19.46
CA PHE A 235 8.28 -26.39 -19.99
C PHE A 235 9.46 -25.41 -20.14
N ILE A 236 10.34 -25.31 -19.13
CA ILE A 236 11.51 -24.43 -19.17
C ILE A 236 12.49 -24.88 -20.27
N GLU A 237 12.75 -26.19 -20.40
CA GLU A 237 13.60 -26.72 -21.45
C GLU A 237 13.07 -26.37 -22.86
N ASP A 238 11.80 -26.60 -23.11
CA ASP A 238 11.15 -26.29 -24.40
C ASP A 238 11.09 -24.76 -24.65
N MET A 239 10.90 -23.96 -23.62
CA MET A 239 10.94 -22.50 -23.72
C MET A 239 12.32 -21.98 -24.10
N ILE A 240 13.39 -22.56 -23.53
CA ILE A 240 14.77 -22.21 -23.87
C ILE A 240 15.09 -22.61 -25.32
N GLU A 241 14.69 -23.80 -25.73
CA GLU A 241 14.84 -24.26 -27.13
C GLU A 241 14.13 -23.29 -28.10
N LEU A 242 12.92 -22.85 -27.76
CA LEU A 242 12.14 -21.91 -28.53
C LEU A 242 12.87 -20.54 -28.62
N VAL A 243 13.15 -19.94 -27.47
CA VAL A 243 13.65 -18.56 -27.40
C VAL A 243 15.07 -18.45 -27.96
N VAL A 244 15.99 -19.29 -27.46
CA VAL A 244 17.41 -19.16 -27.80
C VAL A 244 17.75 -19.77 -29.15
N ARG A 245 17.42 -21.06 -29.35
CA ARG A 245 17.93 -21.77 -30.53
C ARG A 245 17.11 -21.51 -31.80
N ARG A 246 15.77 -21.36 -31.62
CA ARG A 246 14.88 -21.21 -32.79
C ARG A 246 14.70 -19.76 -33.20
N TYR A 247 14.66 -18.86 -32.24
CA TYR A 247 14.40 -17.43 -32.51
C TYR A 247 15.62 -16.53 -32.33
N ASP A 248 16.76 -17.03 -31.85
CA ASP A 248 17.96 -16.24 -31.53
C ASP A 248 17.61 -15.07 -30.56
N GLY A 249 16.77 -15.38 -29.57
CA GLY A 249 16.31 -14.46 -28.54
C GLY A 249 17.14 -14.54 -27.27
N ALA A 250 16.73 -13.81 -26.24
CA ALA A 250 17.36 -13.82 -24.92
C ALA A 250 16.39 -14.31 -23.83
N LEU A 251 16.96 -15.03 -22.85
CA LEU A 251 16.17 -15.60 -21.74
C LEU A 251 15.77 -14.56 -20.69
N LYS A 252 16.45 -13.40 -20.69
CA LYS A 252 16.14 -12.29 -19.80
C LYS A 252 16.29 -10.95 -20.52
N GLY A 253 15.21 -10.16 -20.50
CA GLY A 253 15.21 -8.80 -21.02
C GLY A 253 15.63 -7.76 -19.99
N GLU A 254 15.03 -7.77 -18.81
CA GLU A 254 15.26 -6.77 -17.76
C GLU A 254 15.32 -7.34 -16.34
N HIS A 255 14.76 -8.53 -16.06
CA HIS A 255 14.67 -9.06 -14.68
C HIS A 255 15.98 -9.63 -14.12
N GLY A 256 17.03 -9.74 -14.95
CA GLY A 256 18.30 -10.38 -14.58
C GLY A 256 18.24 -11.91 -14.61
N THR A 257 19.42 -12.54 -14.54
CA THR A 257 19.57 -14.00 -14.64
C THR A 257 19.03 -14.73 -13.41
N GLY A 258 19.35 -14.22 -12.23
CA GLY A 258 19.03 -14.87 -10.97
C GLY A 258 19.62 -16.26 -10.83
N ARG A 259 19.07 -17.07 -9.93
CA ARG A 259 19.39 -18.49 -9.81
C ARG A 259 18.60 -19.34 -10.81
N ASN A 260 17.43 -18.87 -11.22
CA ASN A 260 16.51 -19.60 -12.08
C ASN A 260 17.08 -19.81 -13.49
N MET A 261 17.66 -18.79 -14.08
CA MET A 261 18.26 -18.87 -15.43
C MET A 261 19.78 -19.09 -15.44
N ALA A 262 20.44 -19.11 -14.28
CA ALA A 262 21.88 -19.36 -14.19
C ALA A 262 22.34 -20.65 -14.89
N PRO A 263 21.61 -21.80 -14.83
CA PRO A 263 21.98 -23.02 -15.55
C PRO A 263 22.02 -22.89 -17.08
N PHE A 264 21.38 -21.85 -17.62
CA PHE A 264 21.15 -21.70 -19.05
C PHE A 264 21.96 -20.54 -19.68
N VAL A 265 22.81 -19.86 -18.91
CA VAL A 265 23.65 -18.75 -19.41
C VAL A 265 24.61 -19.26 -20.51
N GLU A 266 25.21 -20.43 -20.32
CA GLU A 266 26.07 -21.03 -21.35
C GLU A 266 25.28 -21.37 -22.62
N THR A 267 24.02 -21.80 -22.51
CA THR A 267 23.17 -22.10 -23.67
C THR A 267 22.91 -20.88 -24.52
N GLU A 268 22.73 -19.69 -23.90
CA GLU A 268 22.50 -18.45 -24.62
C GLU A 268 23.78 -17.82 -25.16
N TRP A 269 24.84 -17.80 -24.37
CA TRP A 269 26.08 -17.07 -24.71
C TRP A 269 27.14 -17.91 -25.41
N GLY A 270 27.01 -19.25 -25.35
CA GLY A 270 28.03 -20.19 -25.80
C GLY A 270 29.17 -20.40 -24.79
N PRO A 271 29.94 -21.47 -24.97
CA PRO A 271 30.96 -21.88 -23.98
C PRO A 271 32.10 -20.88 -23.82
N GLU A 272 32.52 -20.19 -24.89
CA GLU A 272 33.63 -19.23 -24.83
C GLU A 272 33.29 -17.99 -23.99
N ALA A 273 32.14 -17.37 -24.23
CA ALA A 273 31.67 -16.21 -23.45
C ALA A 273 31.38 -16.61 -22.00
N TYR A 274 30.78 -17.78 -21.77
CA TYR A 274 30.52 -18.26 -20.42
C TYR A 274 31.82 -18.53 -19.65
N ALA A 275 32.85 -19.07 -20.28
CA ALA A 275 34.19 -19.25 -19.67
C ALA A 275 34.82 -17.89 -19.28
N ILE A 276 34.62 -16.82 -20.07
CA ILE A 276 35.03 -15.46 -19.70
C ILE A 276 34.30 -14.98 -18.44
N MET A 277 32.99 -15.21 -18.37
CA MET A 277 32.17 -14.86 -17.18
C MET A 277 32.63 -15.60 -15.92
N GLN A 278 32.92 -16.90 -16.03
CA GLN A 278 33.46 -17.70 -14.93
C GLN A 278 34.82 -17.20 -14.47
N ARG A 279 35.74 -16.87 -15.40
CA ARG A 279 37.07 -16.29 -15.08
C ARG A 279 36.92 -14.93 -14.40
N LEU A 280 36.03 -14.07 -14.90
CA LEU A 280 35.77 -12.77 -14.29
C LEU A 280 35.27 -12.92 -12.85
N LYS A 281 34.29 -13.80 -12.60
CA LYS A 281 33.79 -14.14 -11.26
C LYS A 281 34.90 -14.63 -10.36
N GLY A 282 35.73 -15.58 -10.82
CA GLY A 282 36.83 -16.15 -10.04
C GLY A 282 37.95 -15.15 -9.73
N LEU A 283 38.16 -14.13 -10.57
CA LEU A 283 39.13 -13.08 -10.33
C LEU A 283 38.72 -12.10 -9.23
N VAL A 284 37.45 -11.72 -9.19
CA VAL A 284 36.94 -10.72 -8.23
C VAL A 284 36.42 -11.36 -6.94
N ASP A 285 36.01 -12.61 -6.99
CA ASP A 285 35.45 -13.34 -5.85
C ASP A 285 35.98 -14.79 -5.81
N PRO A 286 37.28 -14.96 -5.52
CA PRO A 286 37.93 -16.30 -5.54
C PRO A 286 37.35 -17.25 -4.48
N GLU A 287 36.79 -16.73 -3.40
CA GLU A 287 36.17 -17.53 -2.31
C GLU A 287 34.68 -17.78 -2.52
N GLY A 288 34.05 -17.22 -3.55
CA GLY A 288 32.64 -17.42 -3.87
C GLY A 288 31.68 -16.86 -2.83
N LEU A 289 32.02 -15.74 -2.18
CA LEU A 289 31.21 -15.12 -1.12
C LEU A 289 30.10 -14.22 -1.66
N LEU A 290 30.30 -13.64 -2.84
CA LEU A 290 29.39 -12.66 -3.42
C LEU A 290 28.25 -13.36 -4.18
N ASN A 291 27.08 -13.40 -3.56
CA ASN A 291 25.83 -13.93 -4.11
C ASN A 291 25.99 -15.26 -4.88
N PRO A 292 26.40 -16.34 -4.21
CA PRO A 292 26.77 -17.60 -4.85
C PRO A 292 25.57 -18.27 -5.56
N GLY A 293 25.84 -18.85 -6.73
CA GLY A 293 24.84 -19.58 -7.53
C GLY A 293 23.93 -18.68 -8.38
N VAL A 294 24.14 -17.36 -8.36
CA VAL A 294 23.48 -16.39 -9.22
C VAL A 294 24.37 -16.09 -10.41
N ILE A 295 23.82 -16.02 -11.61
CA ILE A 295 24.49 -15.87 -12.91
C ILE A 295 25.39 -17.07 -13.25
N ILE A 296 26.30 -17.44 -12.36
CA ILE A 296 27.17 -18.61 -12.51
C ILE A 296 26.73 -19.69 -11.53
N ASN A 297 26.28 -20.82 -12.04
CA ASN A 297 25.86 -21.95 -11.22
C ASN A 297 26.31 -23.29 -11.85
N PRO A 298 27.05 -24.13 -11.13
CA PRO A 298 27.50 -25.43 -11.65
C PRO A 298 26.40 -26.48 -11.67
N ASP A 299 25.30 -26.26 -10.93
CA ASP A 299 24.18 -27.19 -10.89
C ASP A 299 23.22 -26.94 -12.06
N PRO A 300 23.10 -27.85 -13.05
CA PRO A 300 22.20 -27.68 -14.18
C PRO A 300 20.72 -27.73 -13.80
N LYS A 301 20.40 -28.14 -12.57
CA LYS A 301 19.05 -28.23 -12.02
C LYS A 301 18.76 -27.19 -10.93
N ALA A 302 19.61 -26.18 -10.80
CA ALA A 302 19.45 -25.15 -9.76
C ALA A 302 18.05 -24.49 -9.78
N HIS A 303 17.43 -24.35 -10.96
CA HIS A 303 16.08 -23.81 -11.13
C HIS A 303 14.96 -24.74 -10.57
N LEU A 304 15.28 -25.99 -10.28
CA LEU A 304 14.35 -26.98 -9.69
C LEU A 304 14.66 -27.27 -8.22
N ALA A 305 15.76 -26.70 -7.69
CA ALA A 305 16.17 -26.90 -6.31
C ALA A 305 15.46 -25.93 -5.38
N ASP A 306 15.11 -26.42 -4.19
CA ASP A 306 14.51 -25.61 -3.11
C ASP A 306 13.26 -24.82 -3.55
N ILE A 307 12.44 -25.39 -4.41
CA ILE A 307 11.22 -24.79 -4.89
C ILE A 307 10.28 -24.53 -3.71
N LYS A 308 9.84 -23.28 -3.59
CA LYS A 308 8.89 -22.86 -2.57
C LYS A 308 7.50 -23.41 -2.87
N THR A 309 6.98 -24.23 -1.97
CA THR A 309 5.57 -24.64 -2.00
C THR A 309 4.66 -23.52 -1.48
N MET A 310 3.40 -23.53 -1.94
CA MET A 310 2.38 -22.56 -1.56
C MET A 310 1.22 -23.27 -0.86
N PRO A 311 1.38 -23.73 0.41
CA PRO A 311 0.30 -24.37 1.13
C PRO A 311 -0.86 -23.40 1.33
N VAL A 312 -2.08 -23.94 1.27
CA VAL A 312 -3.29 -23.19 1.59
C VAL A 312 -3.27 -22.78 3.06
N VAL A 313 -3.59 -21.54 3.31
CA VAL A 313 -3.72 -20.94 4.64
C VAL A 313 -5.10 -20.30 4.78
N GLU A 314 -5.20 -19.19 5.50
CA GLU A 314 -6.47 -18.49 5.68
C GLU A 314 -6.93 -17.80 4.38
N ASP A 315 -8.22 -17.89 4.06
CA ASP A 315 -8.82 -17.35 2.82
C ASP A 315 -8.56 -15.85 2.61
N GLU A 316 -8.47 -15.09 3.70
CA GLU A 316 -8.20 -13.65 3.67
C GLU A 316 -6.84 -13.31 3.06
N VAL A 317 -5.89 -14.24 3.07
CA VAL A 317 -4.51 -14.01 2.66
C VAL A 317 -3.99 -15.01 1.62
N ASP A 318 -4.73 -16.07 1.31
CA ASP A 318 -4.28 -17.13 0.42
C ASP A 318 -3.98 -16.65 -1.01
N LYS A 319 -4.64 -15.57 -1.45
CA LYS A 319 -4.39 -14.89 -2.73
C LYS A 319 -3.03 -14.17 -2.81
N CYS A 320 -2.25 -14.10 -1.72
CA CYS A 320 -0.97 -13.39 -1.71
C CYS A 320 0.01 -13.98 -2.72
N ILE A 321 0.53 -13.12 -3.60
CA ILE A 321 1.56 -13.45 -4.61
C ILE A 321 2.98 -13.08 -4.14
N GLU A 322 3.12 -12.62 -2.89
CA GLU A 322 4.37 -12.26 -2.24
C GLU A 322 5.21 -11.17 -2.93
N CYS A 323 4.56 -10.27 -3.67
CA CYS A 323 5.20 -9.18 -4.43
C CYS A 323 5.87 -8.09 -3.56
N GLY A 324 5.55 -7.98 -2.26
CA GLY A 324 6.21 -7.03 -1.35
C GLY A 324 5.65 -5.60 -1.31
N PHE A 325 4.76 -5.17 -2.21
CA PHE A 325 4.24 -3.77 -2.24
C PHE A 325 3.64 -3.28 -0.91
N CYS A 326 3.12 -4.18 -0.10
CA CYS A 326 2.56 -3.84 1.21
C CYS A 326 3.61 -3.55 2.29
N GLU A 327 4.87 -3.94 2.09
CA GLU A 327 5.90 -3.86 3.14
C GLU A 327 6.25 -2.42 3.50
N SER A 328 6.50 -1.57 2.49
CA SER A 328 6.84 -0.16 2.69
C SER A 328 5.72 0.67 3.37
N LYS A 329 4.49 0.13 3.40
CA LYS A 329 3.34 0.81 4.04
C LYS A 329 3.07 0.32 5.46
N CYS A 330 3.82 -0.68 5.93
CA CYS A 330 3.59 -1.29 7.22
C CYS A 330 4.36 -0.58 8.34
N PRO A 331 3.68 -0.11 9.41
CA PRO A 331 4.34 0.54 10.53
C PRO A 331 5.26 -0.39 11.34
N SER A 332 5.14 -1.72 11.16
CA SER A 332 6.03 -2.69 11.83
C SER A 332 7.23 -3.15 10.99
N LEU A 333 7.43 -2.56 9.80
CA LEU A 333 8.47 -2.98 8.85
C LEU A 333 9.87 -3.08 9.49
N ASP A 334 10.25 -2.08 10.29
CA ASP A 334 11.58 -1.99 10.91
C ASP A 334 11.60 -2.50 12.37
N LEU A 335 10.57 -3.23 12.79
CA LEU A 335 10.43 -3.75 14.16
C LEU A 335 10.20 -5.27 14.18
N THR A 336 9.22 -5.75 13.42
CA THR A 336 8.74 -7.13 13.41
C THR A 336 8.32 -7.52 11.99
N LEU A 337 7.42 -8.50 11.85
CA LEU A 337 6.98 -8.98 10.54
C LEU A 337 6.13 -7.95 9.78
N SER A 338 6.47 -7.72 8.52
CA SER A 338 5.65 -7.01 7.54
C SER A 338 4.43 -7.85 7.12
N PRO A 339 3.46 -7.28 6.38
CA PRO A 339 2.29 -8.05 5.94
C PRO A 339 2.63 -9.29 5.12
N ARG A 340 3.55 -9.17 4.14
CA ARG A 340 4.03 -10.31 3.34
C ARG A 340 4.72 -11.35 4.20
N GLN A 341 5.60 -10.92 5.10
CA GLN A 341 6.33 -11.81 6.00
C GLN A 341 5.38 -12.57 6.94
N ARG A 342 4.31 -11.94 7.46
CA ARG A 342 3.28 -12.63 8.26
C ARG A 342 2.65 -13.77 7.49
N ILE A 343 2.33 -13.55 6.20
CA ILE A 343 1.75 -14.58 5.34
C ILE A 343 2.76 -15.68 5.05
N ALA A 344 4.01 -15.32 4.74
CA ALA A 344 5.07 -16.29 4.48
C ALA A 344 5.33 -17.20 5.71
N VAL A 345 5.38 -16.62 6.92
CA VAL A 345 5.52 -17.39 8.17
C VAL A 345 4.31 -18.28 8.40
N ARG A 346 3.07 -17.81 8.12
CA ARG A 346 1.86 -18.65 8.22
C ARG A 346 1.92 -19.85 7.28
N ARG A 347 2.37 -19.65 6.04
CA ARG A 347 2.56 -20.74 5.08
C ARG A 347 3.61 -21.74 5.54
N GLU A 348 4.72 -21.26 6.09
CA GLU A 348 5.75 -22.14 6.67
C GLU A 348 5.23 -22.93 7.86
N MET A 349 4.48 -22.31 8.77
CA MET A 349 3.83 -23.02 9.88
C MET A 349 2.87 -24.11 9.38
N ALA A 350 2.07 -23.82 8.34
CA ALA A 350 1.18 -24.82 7.73
C ALA A 350 1.99 -25.97 7.11
N ARG A 351 3.06 -25.68 6.36
CA ARG A 351 3.95 -26.67 5.76
C ARG A 351 4.61 -27.59 6.80
N LEU A 352 5.06 -27.01 7.93
CA LEU A 352 5.67 -27.76 9.02
C LEU A 352 4.65 -28.63 9.74
N ALA A 353 3.43 -28.14 9.97
CA ALA A 353 2.34 -28.90 10.58
C ALA A 353 1.97 -30.13 9.71
N ASP A 354 1.83 -29.95 8.40
CA ASP A 354 1.48 -31.02 7.46
C ASP A 354 2.61 -32.04 7.32
N SER A 355 3.85 -31.58 7.18
CA SER A 355 5.01 -32.44 6.94
C SER A 355 5.52 -33.16 8.19
N ARG A 356 5.25 -32.61 9.37
CA ARG A 356 5.76 -33.08 10.69
C ARG A 356 7.29 -33.22 10.75
N ARG A 357 8.01 -32.53 9.88
CA ARG A 357 9.49 -32.67 9.76
C ARG A 357 10.27 -31.99 10.88
N ASP A 358 9.77 -30.86 11.38
CA ASP A 358 10.45 -30.08 12.41
C ASP A 358 9.46 -29.51 13.43
N PRO A 359 9.04 -30.32 14.41
CA PRO A 359 8.12 -29.86 15.47
C PRO A 359 8.71 -28.75 16.35
N ALA A 360 10.03 -28.71 16.53
CA ALA A 360 10.69 -27.72 17.36
C ALA A 360 10.62 -26.32 16.71
N LEU A 361 10.91 -26.24 15.41
CA LEU A 361 10.77 -25.00 14.65
C LEU A 361 9.30 -24.52 14.64
N LEU A 362 8.35 -25.42 14.41
CA LEU A 362 6.92 -25.08 14.45
C LEU A 362 6.54 -24.49 15.79
N ALA A 363 6.91 -25.12 16.89
CA ALA A 363 6.61 -24.63 18.26
C ALA A 363 7.26 -23.27 18.53
N GLY A 364 8.48 -23.04 18.04
CA GLY A 364 9.15 -21.72 18.13
C GLY A 364 8.39 -20.64 17.37
N LEU A 365 8.01 -20.91 16.11
CA LEU A 365 7.23 -19.96 15.29
C LEU A 365 5.86 -19.67 15.94
N GLU A 366 5.18 -20.68 16.47
CA GLU A 366 3.90 -20.50 17.17
C GLU A 366 4.03 -19.67 18.46
N ALA A 367 5.13 -19.79 19.17
CA ALA A 367 5.40 -19.01 20.37
C ALA A 367 5.68 -17.52 20.06
N ASP A 368 6.39 -17.24 18.97
CA ASP A 368 6.80 -15.89 18.60
C ASP A 368 5.74 -15.12 17.78
N PHE A 369 4.94 -15.83 17.00
CA PHE A 369 3.94 -15.24 16.09
C PHE A 369 2.98 -14.26 16.77
N PRO A 370 2.53 -14.46 18.00
CA PRO A 370 1.69 -13.50 18.72
C PRO A 370 2.26 -12.10 18.79
N TYR A 371 3.51 -11.95 19.21
CA TYR A 371 4.15 -10.63 19.26
C TYR A 371 4.56 -10.15 17.86
N MET A 372 5.28 -11.00 17.13
CA MET A 372 5.90 -10.65 15.86
C MET A 372 4.87 -10.31 14.74
N ALA A 373 3.68 -10.89 14.80
CA ALA A 373 2.68 -10.72 13.73
C ALA A 373 1.39 -10.04 14.18
N LEU A 374 0.92 -10.34 15.41
CA LEU A 374 -0.41 -9.91 15.84
C LEU A 374 -0.36 -8.65 16.72
N ASP A 375 0.48 -8.61 17.74
CA ASP A 375 0.51 -7.52 18.72
C ASP A 375 1.11 -6.24 18.11
N THR A 376 2.08 -6.35 17.23
CA THR A 376 2.70 -5.24 16.51
C THR A 376 1.96 -4.82 15.22
N CYS A 377 0.85 -5.45 14.87
CA CYS A 377 0.01 -4.98 13.76
C CYS A 377 -0.86 -3.80 14.21
N ALA A 378 -0.75 -2.67 13.54
CA ALA A 378 -1.59 -1.48 13.78
C ALA A 378 -3.04 -1.64 13.29
N VAL A 379 -3.33 -2.61 12.44
CA VAL A 379 -4.65 -2.79 11.80
C VAL A 379 -5.12 -1.51 11.08
N ASP A 380 -4.18 -0.75 10.51
CA ASP A 380 -4.46 0.50 9.80
C ASP A 380 -5.03 0.27 8.38
N GLY A 381 -4.74 -0.89 7.77
CA GLY A 381 -5.21 -1.28 6.44
C GLY A 381 -4.51 -0.58 5.27
N LEU A 382 -3.38 0.13 5.47
CA LEU A 382 -2.59 0.69 4.37
C LEU A 382 -1.95 -0.41 3.51
N CYS A 383 -1.71 -1.58 4.09
CA CYS A 383 -1.26 -2.76 3.34
C CYS A 383 -2.28 -3.18 2.26
N ALA A 384 -3.58 -3.08 2.53
CA ALA A 384 -4.61 -3.36 1.54
C ALA A 384 -4.67 -2.31 0.43
N ALA A 385 -4.46 -1.03 0.77
CA ALA A 385 -4.41 0.05 -0.22
C ALA A 385 -3.23 -0.09 -1.20
N ALA A 386 -2.11 -0.67 -0.74
CA ALA A 386 -0.94 -0.92 -1.57
C ALA A 386 -0.98 -2.31 -2.25
N CYS A 387 -1.84 -3.21 -1.79
CA CYS A 387 -1.90 -4.58 -2.30
C CYS A 387 -2.66 -4.64 -3.62
N PRO A 388 -2.05 -5.12 -4.71
CA PRO A 388 -2.72 -5.23 -6.00
C PRO A 388 -3.88 -6.23 -6.01
N VAL A 389 -3.91 -7.18 -5.07
CA VAL A 389 -5.02 -8.13 -4.87
C VAL A 389 -5.87 -7.80 -3.63
N ALA A 390 -5.75 -6.58 -3.11
CA ALA A 390 -6.54 -6.01 -2.02
C ALA A 390 -6.54 -6.81 -0.70
N ILE A 391 -5.44 -7.49 -0.37
CA ILE A 391 -5.32 -8.24 0.88
C ILE A 391 -5.11 -7.30 2.05
N ASP A 392 -6.03 -7.32 3.01
CA ASP A 392 -5.90 -6.66 4.32
C ASP A 392 -5.45 -7.66 5.39
N THR A 393 -4.14 -7.70 5.68
CA THR A 393 -3.62 -8.54 6.78
C THR A 393 -4.11 -8.10 8.15
N GLY A 394 -4.70 -6.90 8.26
CA GLY A 394 -5.39 -6.46 9.47
C GLY A 394 -6.62 -7.32 9.78
N GLN A 395 -7.34 -7.85 8.76
CA GLN A 395 -8.47 -8.77 9.00
C GLN A 395 -7.98 -10.10 9.57
N LEU A 396 -6.90 -10.67 8.99
CA LEU A 396 -6.24 -11.84 9.55
C LEU A 396 -5.86 -11.62 11.03
N THR A 397 -5.24 -10.48 11.32
CA THR A 397 -4.83 -10.12 12.69
C THR A 397 -6.03 -10.02 13.63
N LYS A 398 -7.14 -9.41 13.22
CA LYS A 398 -8.38 -9.33 14.03
C LYS A 398 -8.94 -10.73 14.32
N ARG A 399 -8.96 -11.61 13.31
CA ARG A 399 -9.40 -13.00 13.46
C ARG A 399 -8.57 -13.74 14.50
N PHE A 400 -7.23 -13.69 14.42
CA PHE A 400 -6.37 -14.35 15.40
C PHE A 400 -6.45 -13.72 16.79
N ARG A 401 -6.57 -12.40 16.90
CA ARG A 401 -6.84 -11.74 18.18
C ARG A 401 -8.12 -12.26 18.82
N ARG A 402 -9.21 -12.36 18.04
CA ARG A 402 -10.48 -12.92 18.50
C ARG A 402 -10.32 -14.34 19.04
N LEU A 403 -9.65 -15.21 18.30
CA LEU A 403 -9.45 -16.62 18.69
C LEU A 403 -8.59 -16.78 19.96
N ARG A 404 -7.73 -15.83 20.26
CA ARG A 404 -6.88 -15.82 21.47
C ARG A 404 -7.61 -15.35 22.74
N HIS A 405 -8.78 -14.73 22.60
CA HIS A 405 -9.52 -14.23 23.74
C HIS A 405 -10.37 -15.32 24.40
N SER A 406 -10.39 -15.33 25.72
CA SER A 406 -11.29 -16.17 26.51
C SER A 406 -12.73 -15.65 26.43
N GLN A 407 -13.70 -16.50 26.70
CA GLN A 407 -15.13 -16.11 26.80
C GLN A 407 -15.37 -15.02 27.86
N ALA A 408 -14.61 -15.05 28.96
CA ALA A 408 -14.64 -14.00 29.96
C ALA A 408 -14.20 -12.64 29.40
N ALA A 409 -13.14 -12.61 28.57
CA ALA A 409 -12.68 -11.38 27.92
C ALA A 409 -13.73 -10.81 26.95
N HIS A 410 -14.38 -11.67 26.16
CA HIS A 410 -15.52 -11.25 25.30
C HIS A 410 -16.68 -10.68 26.10
N THR A 411 -17.01 -11.30 27.24
CA THR A 411 -18.08 -10.82 28.14
C THR A 411 -17.75 -9.46 28.75
N VAL A 412 -16.49 -9.26 29.20
CA VAL A 412 -16.03 -7.96 29.70
C VAL A 412 -16.07 -6.90 28.61
N ALA A 413 -15.57 -7.19 27.40
CA ALA A 413 -15.61 -6.25 26.28
C ALA A 413 -17.04 -5.83 25.93
N ARG A 414 -18.01 -6.79 25.91
CA ARG A 414 -19.42 -6.52 25.73
C ARG A 414 -20.00 -5.59 26.80
N ARG A 415 -19.69 -5.84 28.07
CA ARG A 415 -20.14 -4.98 29.17
C ARG A 415 -19.55 -3.57 29.06
N LEU A 416 -18.28 -3.44 28.68
CA LEU A 416 -17.64 -2.14 28.45
C LEU A 416 -18.32 -1.39 27.28
N ALA A 417 -18.71 -2.08 26.20
CA ALA A 417 -19.44 -1.47 25.09
C ALA A 417 -20.84 -1.00 25.51
N VAL A 418 -21.54 -1.78 26.36
CA VAL A 418 -22.86 -1.39 26.92
C VAL A 418 -22.73 -0.17 27.81
N HIS A 419 -21.74 -0.13 28.70
CA HIS A 419 -21.54 0.93 29.69
C HIS A 419 -20.41 1.90 29.32
N PHE A 420 -20.27 2.22 28.02
CA PHE A 420 -19.15 2.99 27.49
C PHE A 420 -19.01 4.39 28.11
N ALA A 421 -20.12 5.02 28.52
CA ALA A 421 -20.09 6.30 29.22
C ALA A 421 -19.35 6.23 30.58
N LEU A 422 -19.49 5.11 31.31
CA LEU A 422 -18.72 4.90 32.55
C LEU A 422 -17.25 4.74 32.26
N LEU A 423 -16.89 4.02 31.18
CA LEU A 423 -15.51 3.88 30.75
C LEU A 423 -14.89 5.25 30.40
N GLU A 424 -15.57 6.10 29.68
CA GLU A 424 -15.11 7.47 29.35
C GLU A 424 -14.85 8.29 30.63
N ARG A 425 -15.75 8.22 31.61
CA ARG A 425 -15.59 8.91 32.90
C ARG A 425 -14.41 8.36 33.70
N ALA A 426 -14.24 7.05 33.73
CA ALA A 426 -13.12 6.39 34.39
C ALA A 426 -11.79 6.78 33.76
N MET A 427 -11.69 6.81 32.43
CA MET A 427 -10.49 7.24 31.71
C MET A 427 -10.15 8.70 32.00
N ARG A 428 -11.13 9.62 31.97
CA ARG A 428 -10.92 11.03 32.37
C ARG A 428 -10.44 11.16 33.80
N GLY A 429 -11.04 10.40 34.72
CA GLY A 429 -10.61 10.34 36.12
C GLY A 429 -9.19 9.84 36.28
N GLY A 430 -8.85 8.75 35.59
CA GLY A 430 -7.49 8.19 35.59
C GLY A 430 -6.44 9.16 35.07
N LEU A 431 -6.73 9.88 33.99
CA LEU A 431 -5.84 10.94 33.48
C LEU A 431 -5.63 12.07 34.50
N ARG A 432 -6.70 12.53 35.21
CA ARG A 432 -6.58 13.57 36.25
C ARG A 432 -5.72 13.10 37.40
N ILE A 433 -5.99 11.91 37.91
CA ILE A 433 -5.24 11.32 39.03
C ILE A 433 -3.78 11.09 38.62
N GLY A 434 -3.54 10.52 37.44
CA GLY A 434 -2.19 10.29 36.93
C GLY A 434 -1.37 11.57 36.81
N HIS A 435 -1.96 12.64 36.27
CA HIS A 435 -1.28 13.95 36.21
C HIS A 435 -1.09 14.60 37.58
N LEU A 436 -1.98 14.38 38.54
CA LEU A 436 -1.79 14.83 39.90
C LEU A 436 -0.58 14.09 40.53
N ILE A 437 -0.50 12.78 40.39
CA ILE A 437 0.63 11.98 40.91
C ILE A 437 1.92 12.43 40.18
N GLN A 438 1.89 12.62 38.88
CA GLN A 438 3.04 13.12 38.12
C GLN A 438 3.51 14.50 38.61
N SER A 439 2.59 15.40 38.95
CA SER A 439 2.93 16.73 39.45
C SER A 439 3.57 16.71 40.85
N LEU A 440 3.21 15.73 41.66
CA LEU A 440 3.71 15.57 43.02
C LEU A 440 5.03 14.76 43.08
N PHE A 441 5.15 13.74 42.24
CA PHE A 441 6.22 12.73 42.38
C PHE A 441 7.06 12.59 41.07
N GLY A 442 6.74 13.35 40.05
CA GLY A 442 7.45 13.34 38.76
C GLY A 442 7.02 12.21 37.81
N THR A 443 7.39 12.37 36.54
CA THR A 443 7.07 11.41 35.45
C THR A 443 7.71 10.04 35.68
N GLY A 444 8.92 10.01 36.22
CA GLY A 444 9.66 8.77 36.50
C GLY A 444 8.89 7.80 37.40
N THR A 445 8.24 8.33 38.44
CA THR A 445 7.40 7.53 39.37
C THR A 445 6.22 6.88 38.63
N MET A 446 5.55 7.61 37.73
CA MET A 446 4.42 7.07 36.96
C MET A 446 4.87 6.00 35.95
N VAL A 447 6.04 6.19 35.33
CA VAL A 447 6.63 5.18 34.43
C VAL A 447 7.00 3.92 35.23
N ALA A 448 7.66 4.07 36.40
CA ALA A 448 8.01 2.95 37.26
C ALA A 448 6.75 2.19 37.75
N ALA A 449 5.71 2.90 38.15
CA ALA A 449 4.42 2.30 38.56
C ALA A 449 3.78 1.52 37.39
N SER A 450 3.77 2.07 36.17
CA SER A 450 3.25 1.35 34.99
C SER A 450 4.03 0.07 34.72
N ARG A 451 5.37 0.10 34.81
CA ARG A 451 6.24 -1.10 34.65
C ARG A 451 6.00 -2.13 35.76
N ALA A 452 5.84 -1.70 37.00
CA ALA A 452 5.55 -2.61 38.12
C ALA A 452 4.19 -3.30 37.93
N ILE A 453 3.17 -2.57 37.49
CA ILE A 453 1.85 -3.14 37.18
C ILE A 453 1.98 -4.15 36.02
N GLN A 454 2.70 -3.82 34.96
CA GLN A 454 2.93 -4.72 33.84
C GLN A 454 3.63 -6.03 34.29
N ALA A 455 4.66 -5.93 35.09
CA ALA A 455 5.37 -7.09 35.64
C ALA A 455 4.46 -7.97 36.52
N MET A 456 3.58 -7.37 37.33
CA MET A 456 2.62 -8.07 38.18
C MET A 456 1.54 -8.78 37.35
N VAL A 457 0.95 -8.09 36.38
CA VAL A 457 -0.16 -8.61 35.55
C VAL A 457 0.35 -9.57 34.47
N ARG A 458 1.64 -9.52 34.14
CA ARG A 458 2.29 -10.27 33.03
C ARG A 458 1.56 -10.13 31.68
N ARG A 459 0.97 -8.96 31.44
CA ARG A 459 0.29 -8.59 30.18
C ARG A 459 0.62 -7.15 29.85
N PRO A 460 0.62 -6.76 28.58
CA PRO A 460 0.76 -5.36 28.21
C PRO A 460 -0.30 -4.50 28.88
N VAL A 461 0.13 -3.45 29.56
CA VAL A 461 -0.74 -2.43 30.16
C VAL A 461 -0.33 -1.06 29.60
N PRO A 462 -1.25 -0.08 29.53
CA PRO A 462 -0.91 1.25 29.05
C PRO A 462 0.23 1.87 29.87
N MET A 463 1.33 2.18 29.17
CA MET A 463 2.50 2.81 29.78
C MET A 463 2.28 4.32 29.88
N TRP A 464 2.56 4.86 31.07
CA TRP A 464 2.59 6.31 31.25
C TRP A 464 3.82 6.91 30.56
N SER A 465 3.66 8.11 29.98
CA SER A 465 4.77 8.85 29.36
C SER A 465 4.64 10.34 29.67
N GLN A 466 5.70 11.11 29.40
CA GLN A 466 5.66 12.56 29.54
C GLN A 466 4.68 13.23 28.54
N ASP A 467 4.37 12.56 27.42
CA ASP A 467 3.45 13.04 26.39
C ASP A 467 1.99 12.65 26.65
N MET A 468 1.71 12.12 27.84
CA MET A 468 0.34 11.73 28.19
C MET A 468 -0.57 12.97 28.17
N PRO A 469 -1.68 12.95 27.37
CA PRO A 469 -2.57 14.12 27.29
C PRO A 469 -3.26 14.38 28.63
N ARG A 470 -3.55 15.62 28.91
CA ARG A 470 -4.39 15.99 30.07
C ARG A 470 -5.83 15.51 29.83
N ALA A 471 -6.59 15.35 30.90
CA ALA A 471 -8.00 15.02 30.78
C ALA A 471 -8.76 16.16 30.06
N ALA A 472 -9.66 15.81 29.16
CA ALA A 472 -10.54 16.79 28.52
C ALA A 472 -11.40 17.55 29.53
N ARG A 473 -11.71 18.83 29.22
CA ARG A 473 -12.62 19.64 30.01
C ARG A 473 -14.03 19.03 30.02
N ALA A 474 -14.71 19.03 31.15
CA ALA A 474 -16.05 18.46 31.26
C ALA A 474 -17.11 19.34 30.55
N ARG A 475 -16.86 20.66 30.50
CA ARG A 475 -17.80 21.62 29.90
C ARG A 475 -17.70 21.56 28.37
N ARG A 476 -18.82 21.38 27.70
CA ARG A 476 -18.95 21.42 26.24
C ARG A 476 -19.36 22.85 25.80
N PRO A 477 -18.99 23.27 24.58
CA PRO A 477 -19.53 24.49 24.01
C PRO A 477 -21.06 24.41 23.91
N ALA A 478 -21.73 25.51 24.20
CA ALA A 478 -23.18 25.60 24.02
C ALA A 478 -23.50 25.62 22.52
N THR A 479 -24.37 24.73 22.10
CA THR A 479 -24.85 24.60 20.71
C THR A 479 -26.32 24.26 20.69
N GLU A 480 -27.07 24.75 19.69
CA GLU A 480 -28.50 24.55 19.55
C GLU A 480 -28.81 23.72 18.32
N LYS A 481 -29.89 22.89 18.40
CA LYS A 481 -30.36 22.09 17.26
C LYS A 481 -31.05 22.97 16.21
N GLY A 482 -31.76 24.01 16.69
CA GLY A 482 -32.46 24.97 15.84
C GLY A 482 -31.44 25.74 14.97
N GLY A 483 -31.59 25.67 13.64
CA GLY A 483 -30.70 26.32 12.69
C GLY A 483 -29.36 25.61 12.42
N ALA A 484 -29.11 24.48 13.08
CA ALA A 484 -27.90 23.71 12.82
C ALA A 484 -27.86 23.16 11.38
N GLN A 485 -26.70 23.26 10.74
CA GLN A 485 -26.47 22.71 9.39
C GLN A 485 -25.76 21.34 9.40
N ALA A 486 -25.20 20.93 10.54
CA ALA A 486 -24.61 19.62 10.74
C ALA A 486 -24.68 19.20 12.21
N VAL A 487 -24.73 17.90 12.43
CA VAL A 487 -24.53 17.30 13.76
C VAL A 487 -23.02 17.11 13.95
N TYR A 488 -22.47 17.68 14.98
CA TYR A 488 -21.07 17.40 15.37
C TYR A 488 -21.04 16.29 16.41
N PHE A 489 -20.48 15.14 16.03
CA PHE A 489 -20.20 14.03 16.92
C PHE A 489 -18.71 14.06 17.33
N PRO A 490 -18.37 14.68 18.47
CA PRO A 490 -17.01 14.62 18.98
C PRO A 490 -16.66 13.19 19.37
N SER A 491 -15.49 12.70 18.93
CA SER A 491 -15.03 11.36 19.21
C SER A 491 -14.81 11.12 20.72
N CYS A 492 -14.78 9.85 21.14
CA CYS A 492 -14.43 9.53 22.53
C CYS A 492 -13.04 10.03 22.91
N LEU A 493 -12.09 10.07 21.95
CA LEU A 493 -10.75 10.63 22.16
C LEU A 493 -10.84 12.12 22.55
N SER A 494 -11.58 12.90 21.79
CA SER A 494 -11.76 14.35 22.05
C SER A 494 -12.56 14.62 23.32
N ARG A 495 -13.44 13.68 23.73
CA ARG A 495 -14.20 13.76 25.00
C ARG A 495 -13.40 13.35 26.23
N VAL A 496 -12.34 12.56 26.04
CA VAL A 496 -11.53 12.00 27.15
C VAL A 496 -10.17 12.70 27.25
N MET A 497 -9.48 12.91 26.12
CA MET A 497 -8.13 13.46 26.04
C MET A 497 -8.19 14.94 25.65
N GLY A 498 -7.59 15.78 26.48
CA GLY A 498 -7.42 17.22 26.24
C GLY A 498 -6.08 17.55 25.59
N HIS A 499 -5.49 18.65 26.00
CA HIS A 499 -4.23 19.15 25.46
C HIS A 499 -3.02 18.27 25.79
N LEU A 500 -2.06 18.23 24.87
CA LEU A 500 -0.74 17.66 25.12
C LEU A 500 0.10 18.60 25.99
N PRO A 501 1.10 18.08 26.72
CA PRO A 501 2.10 18.92 27.37
C PRO A 501 2.78 19.84 26.31
N GLY A 502 2.88 21.12 26.65
CA GLY A 502 3.43 22.14 25.73
C GLY A 502 2.46 22.68 24.69
N GLU A 503 1.27 22.11 24.55
CA GLU A 503 0.23 22.64 23.67
C GLU A 503 -0.40 23.92 24.28
N PRO A 504 -0.58 25.01 23.51
CA PRO A 504 -1.27 26.19 23.99
C PRO A 504 -2.70 25.88 24.44
N VAL A 505 -3.07 26.28 25.66
CA VAL A 505 -4.38 25.96 26.30
C VAL A 505 -5.33 27.15 26.15
N GLU A 506 -5.68 27.51 24.92
CA GLU A 506 -6.64 28.62 24.68
C GLU A 506 -8.09 28.08 24.70
N MET A 507 -8.38 27.07 23.90
CA MET A 507 -9.68 26.42 23.82
C MET A 507 -9.55 24.92 23.53
N SER A 508 -10.59 24.14 23.84
CA SER A 508 -10.65 22.72 23.49
C SER A 508 -10.88 22.54 21.98
N LEU A 509 -10.61 21.35 21.46
CA LEU A 509 -10.88 21.00 20.06
C LEU A 509 -12.36 21.22 19.70
N LEU A 510 -13.27 20.87 20.64
CA LEU A 510 -14.71 21.06 20.44
C LEU A 510 -15.06 22.55 20.30
N GLU A 511 -14.49 23.39 21.16
CA GLU A 511 -14.71 24.84 21.11
C GLU A 511 -14.13 25.43 19.82
N ALA A 512 -12.92 25.02 19.42
CA ALA A 512 -12.30 25.48 18.18
C ALA A 512 -13.15 25.14 16.95
N PHE A 513 -13.63 23.90 16.85
CA PHE A 513 -14.42 23.45 15.69
C PHE A 513 -15.76 24.20 15.63
N VAL A 514 -16.47 24.30 16.74
CA VAL A 514 -17.75 25.07 16.79
C VAL A 514 -17.51 26.54 16.46
N THR A 515 -16.40 27.14 16.90
CA THR A 515 -16.06 28.53 16.63
C THR A 515 -15.79 28.77 15.15
N VAL A 516 -14.97 27.92 14.51
CA VAL A 516 -14.66 28.01 13.07
C VAL A 516 -15.94 27.83 12.25
N ALA A 517 -16.76 26.84 12.58
CA ALA A 517 -18.01 26.60 11.88
C ALA A 517 -18.99 27.78 12.01
N ARG A 518 -19.05 28.43 13.18
CA ARG A 518 -19.85 29.64 13.38
C ARG A 518 -19.34 30.82 12.54
N ARG A 519 -18.02 31.01 12.46
CA ARG A 519 -17.39 32.05 11.61
C ARG A 519 -17.73 31.84 10.13
N ALA A 520 -17.82 30.57 9.69
CA ALA A 520 -18.25 30.21 8.34
C ALA A 520 -19.76 30.34 8.09
N GLY A 521 -20.56 30.71 9.08
CA GLY A 521 -22.01 30.73 8.96
C GLY A 521 -22.65 29.32 8.84
N VAL A 522 -21.97 28.28 9.32
CA VAL A 522 -22.38 26.88 9.30
C VAL A 522 -22.49 26.35 10.74
N PRO A 523 -23.53 26.70 11.49
CA PRO A 523 -23.64 26.33 12.90
C PRO A 523 -23.71 24.80 13.06
N LEU A 524 -22.93 24.29 14.01
CA LEU A 524 -22.89 22.90 14.40
C LEU A 524 -23.73 22.67 15.67
N TRP A 525 -24.37 21.52 15.76
CA TRP A 525 -25.03 21.07 16.96
C TRP A 525 -24.35 19.83 17.55
N ILE A 526 -24.02 19.87 18.84
CA ILE A 526 -23.52 18.73 19.59
C ILE A 526 -24.68 18.17 20.41
N PRO A 527 -25.18 16.94 20.18
CA PRO A 527 -26.23 16.35 20.96
C PRO A 527 -25.88 16.22 22.44
N GLY A 528 -26.84 16.47 23.33
CA GLY A 528 -26.62 16.39 24.77
C GLY A 528 -26.20 15.01 25.28
N ASP A 529 -26.61 13.96 24.58
CA ASP A 529 -26.43 12.55 24.92
C ASP A 529 -25.34 11.82 24.15
N VAL A 530 -24.33 12.54 23.63
CA VAL A 530 -23.19 11.93 22.88
C VAL A 530 -22.35 10.99 23.75
N GLU A 531 -22.34 11.14 25.08
CA GLU A 531 -21.58 10.25 25.98
C GLU A 531 -22.06 8.81 25.84
N GLY A 532 -21.11 7.89 25.88
CA GLY A 532 -21.40 6.47 25.71
C GLY A 532 -21.63 6.00 24.28
N THR A 533 -21.53 6.92 23.28
CA THR A 533 -21.55 6.56 21.86
C THR A 533 -20.12 6.41 21.35
N CYS A 534 -19.82 5.27 20.74
CA CYS A 534 -18.49 4.93 20.22
C CYS A 534 -18.60 4.43 18.78
N CYS A 535 -17.58 4.74 17.97
CA CYS A 535 -17.44 4.25 16.59
C CYS A 535 -17.14 2.74 16.48
N GLY A 536 -16.93 2.03 17.59
CA GLY A 536 -16.63 0.60 17.60
C GLY A 536 -15.18 0.22 17.30
N VAL A 537 -14.36 1.10 16.70
CA VAL A 537 -12.97 0.81 16.32
C VAL A 537 -12.10 0.25 17.45
N PRO A 538 -12.19 0.73 18.71
CA PRO A 538 -11.41 0.15 19.80
C PRO A 538 -11.71 -1.34 20.08
N PHE A 539 -12.92 -1.80 19.79
CA PHE A 539 -13.32 -3.20 19.93
C PHE A 539 -12.92 -4.02 18.70
N SER A 540 -13.23 -3.53 17.49
CA SER A 540 -12.90 -4.18 16.22
C SER A 540 -11.39 -4.44 16.10
N SER A 541 -10.54 -3.45 16.38
CA SER A 541 -9.09 -3.59 16.26
C SER A 541 -8.49 -4.66 17.18
N LYS A 542 -9.18 -5.01 18.25
CA LYS A 542 -8.80 -6.05 19.21
C LYS A 542 -9.48 -7.41 18.97
N GLY A 543 -10.39 -7.51 17.99
CA GLY A 543 -11.12 -8.75 17.68
C GLY A 543 -12.32 -9.03 18.62
N TYR A 544 -12.93 -8.01 19.20
CA TYR A 544 -14.16 -8.12 20.01
C TYR A 544 -15.39 -7.80 19.16
N ASP A 545 -15.77 -8.69 18.24
CA ASP A 545 -16.77 -8.45 17.21
C ASP A 545 -18.14 -8.10 17.83
N VAL A 546 -18.63 -8.86 18.83
CA VAL A 546 -19.92 -8.58 19.50
C VAL A 546 -19.97 -7.20 20.14
N ALA A 547 -18.86 -6.78 20.76
CA ALA A 547 -18.77 -5.45 21.38
C ALA A 547 -18.70 -4.35 20.28
N HIS A 548 -18.04 -4.62 19.17
CA HIS A 548 -18.03 -3.76 18.00
C HIS A 548 -19.43 -3.57 17.41
N ASP A 549 -20.14 -4.67 17.13
CA ASP A 549 -21.48 -4.65 16.54
C ASP A 549 -22.47 -3.87 17.44
N LEU A 550 -22.42 -4.07 18.76
CA LEU A 550 -23.21 -3.29 19.71
C LEU A 550 -22.90 -1.79 19.62
N ALA A 551 -21.62 -1.43 19.54
CA ALA A 551 -21.20 -0.03 19.52
C ALA A 551 -21.64 0.67 18.22
N VAL A 552 -21.41 0.05 17.05
CA VAL A 552 -21.77 0.66 15.75
C VAL A 552 -23.28 0.73 15.56
N ASN A 553 -24.04 -0.30 15.96
CA ASN A 553 -25.49 -0.27 15.87
C ASN A 553 -26.11 0.82 16.77
N ARG A 554 -25.54 1.04 17.96
CA ARG A 554 -25.93 2.18 18.82
C ARG A 554 -25.59 3.51 18.17
N ALA A 555 -24.39 3.65 17.58
CA ALA A 555 -23.98 4.87 16.94
C ALA A 555 -24.88 5.22 15.75
N ILE A 556 -25.18 4.27 14.87
CA ILE A 556 -26.05 4.48 13.71
C ILE A 556 -27.49 4.84 14.13
N THR A 557 -28.02 4.16 15.17
CA THR A 557 -29.35 4.51 15.69
C THR A 557 -29.39 5.97 16.18
N ARG A 558 -28.37 6.41 16.95
CA ARG A 558 -28.29 7.78 17.45
C ARG A 558 -28.01 8.79 16.35
N PHE A 559 -27.17 8.47 15.39
CA PHE A 559 -26.93 9.35 14.25
C PHE A 559 -28.19 9.60 13.44
N TRP A 560 -29.02 8.57 13.26
CA TRP A 560 -30.35 8.69 12.63
C TRP A 560 -31.26 9.66 13.36
N GLU A 561 -31.33 9.56 14.69
CA GLU A 561 -32.17 10.42 15.55
C GLU A 561 -31.62 11.86 15.59
N TRP A 562 -30.31 12.01 15.74
CA TRP A 562 -29.66 13.32 15.81
C TRP A 562 -29.68 14.07 14.48
N SER A 563 -29.52 13.38 13.38
CA SER A 563 -29.48 13.96 12.04
C SER A 563 -30.85 14.30 11.48
N ASP A 564 -31.92 14.12 12.27
CA ASP A 564 -33.30 14.26 11.79
C ASP A 564 -33.54 13.35 10.57
N HIS A 565 -33.32 12.05 10.78
CA HIS A 565 -33.50 10.99 9.80
C HIS A 565 -32.64 11.15 8.54
N GLY A 566 -31.39 11.55 8.71
CA GLY A 566 -30.43 11.72 7.63
C GLY A 566 -30.46 13.10 6.94
N ARG A 567 -31.36 14.00 7.36
CA ARG A 567 -31.44 15.37 6.80
C ARG A 567 -30.14 16.16 7.02
N LEU A 568 -29.58 16.12 8.24
CA LEU A 568 -28.34 16.77 8.58
C LEU A 568 -27.16 15.80 8.42
N PRO A 569 -26.01 16.21 7.86
CA PRO A 569 -24.81 15.41 7.90
C PRO A 569 -24.30 15.27 9.34
N VAL A 570 -23.65 14.14 9.62
CA VAL A 570 -22.95 13.88 10.89
C VAL A 570 -21.46 14.03 10.67
N VAL A 571 -20.82 14.96 11.35
CA VAL A 571 -19.40 15.29 11.19
C VAL A 571 -18.61 14.78 12.39
N LEU A 572 -17.49 14.10 12.15
CA LEU A 572 -16.58 13.59 13.16
C LEU A 572 -15.22 14.31 13.11
N ASP A 573 -14.62 14.48 14.28
CA ASP A 573 -13.35 15.16 14.47
C ASP A 573 -12.12 14.24 14.48
N THR A 574 -12.31 12.96 14.21
CA THR A 574 -11.26 11.93 14.29
C THR A 574 -11.40 10.96 13.13
N SER A 575 -10.51 11.07 12.15
CA SER A 575 -10.60 10.33 10.88
C SER A 575 -10.65 8.79 11.03
N PRO A 576 -9.94 8.12 11.97
CA PRO A 576 -10.13 6.70 12.22
C PRO A 576 -11.56 6.32 12.63
N CYS A 577 -12.25 7.17 13.38
CA CYS A 577 -13.66 6.95 13.75
C CYS A 577 -14.57 7.10 12.55
N THR A 578 -14.35 8.10 11.71
CA THR A 578 -15.10 8.34 10.48
C THR A 578 -14.98 7.13 9.55
N TYR A 579 -13.75 6.71 9.24
CA TYR A 579 -13.50 5.56 8.39
C TYR A 579 -14.14 4.28 8.93
N GLY A 580 -14.00 4.02 10.23
CA GLY A 580 -14.61 2.86 10.87
C GLY A 580 -16.14 2.83 10.76
N LEU A 581 -16.80 3.99 10.90
CA LEU A 581 -18.25 4.10 10.74
C LEU A 581 -18.68 4.06 9.27
N MET A 582 -17.92 4.62 8.34
CA MET A 582 -18.24 4.53 6.90
C MET A 582 -18.13 3.10 6.36
N THR A 583 -17.36 2.23 7.01
CA THR A 583 -17.12 0.84 6.57
C THR A 583 -17.81 -0.22 7.43
N CYS A 584 -18.68 0.18 8.39
CA CYS A 584 -19.30 -0.74 9.35
C CYS A 584 -20.58 -1.45 8.86
N ARG A 585 -21.02 -1.22 7.61
CA ARG A 585 -22.33 -1.69 7.11
C ARG A 585 -22.59 -3.18 7.34
N ALA A 586 -21.57 -4.04 7.14
CA ALA A 586 -21.68 -5.49 7.35
C ALA A 586 -21.95 -5.90 8.82
N SER A 587 -21.58 -5.04 9.78
CA SER A 587 -21.78 -5.25 11.22
C SER A 587 -23.14 -4.72 11.73
N LEU A 588 -23.93 -4.13 10.83
CA LEU A 588 -25.22 -3.54 11.21
C LEU A 588 -26.37 -4.54 11.10
N THR A 589 -27.37 -4.38 11.97
CA THR A 589 -28.65 -5.07 11.81
C THR A 589 -29.37 -4.59 10.56
N PRO A 590 -30.24 -5.39 9.92
CA PRO A 590 -30.95 -4.99 8.69
C PRO A 590 -31.64 -3.61 8.80
N LYS A 591 -32.32 -3.33 9.92
CA LYS A 591 -32.92 -2.03 10.19
C LYS A 591 -31.90 -0.88 10.25
N ASN A 592 -30.72 -1.11 10.75
CA ASN A 592 -29.69 -0.09 10.83
C ASN A 592 -28.92 0.05 9.51
N GLN A 593 -28.89 -0.97 8.65
CA GLN A 593 -28.37 -0.85 7.28
C GLN A 593 -29.22 0.13 6.46
N GLU A 594 -30.54 0.04 6.55
CA GLU A 594 -31.47 0.97 5.89
C GLU A 594 -31.26 2.43 6.35
N LYS A 595 -31.07 2.64 7.66
CA LYS A 595 -30.74 3.96 8.21
C LYS A 595 -29.38 4.45 7.73
N PHE A 596 -28.37 3.56 7.75
CA PHE A 596 -26.99 3.87 7.35
C PHE A 596 -26.92 4.33 5.90
N ASP A 597 -27.66 3.67 5.00
CA ASP A 597 -27.67 3.99 3.57
C ASP A 597 -28.24 5.40 3.28
N GLN A 598 -28.96 6.01 4.23
CA GLN A 598 -29.51 7.35 4.14
C GLN A 598 -28.71 8.40 4.95
N LEU A 599 -27.75 7.98 5.78
CA LEU A 599 -26.92 8.88 6.57
C LEU A 599 -25.76 9.44 5.74
N ARG A 600 -25.45 10.71 5.97
CA ARG A 600 -24.24 11.35 5.45
C ARG A 600 -23.24 11.52 6.59
N ILE A 601 -22.26 10.62 6.66
CA ILE A 601 -21.18 10.65 7.65
C ILE A 601 -19.97 11.30 7.00
N LEU A 602 -19.48 12.40 7.59
CA LEU A 602 -18.38 13.20 7.02
C LEU A 602 -17.20 13.27 8.00
N ASP A 603 -16.01 13.24 7.44
CA ASP A 603 -14.78 13.55 8.18
C ASP A 603 -14.61 15.06 8.34
N SER A 604 -14.00 15.49 9.45
CA SER A 604 -13.72 16.92 9.67
C SER A 604 -12.87 17.53 8.57
N VAL A 605 -11.92 16.77 7.99
CA VAL A 605 -11.09 17.25 6.87
C VAL A 605 -11.96 17.57 5.65
N ALA A 606 -12.84 16.64 5.25
CA ALA A 606 -13.75 16.86 4.13
C ALA A 606 -14.74 18.01 4.41
N PHE A 607 -15.33 18.00 5.60
CA PHE A 607 -16.30 19.04 5.97
C PHE A 607 -15.68 20.43 6.04
N VAL A 608 -14.52 20.57 6.63
CA VAL A 608 -13.76 21.83 6.71
C VAL A 608 -13.42 22.33 5.32
N HIS A 609 -12.82 21.48 4.48
CA HIS A 609 -12.40 21.86 3.13
C HIS A 609 -13.59 22.28 2.25
N ASP A 610 -14.64 21.45 2.22
CA ASP A 610 -15.71 21.62 1.25
C ASP A 610 -16.80 22.60 1.69
N GLN A 611 -17.04 22.75 3.02
CA GLN A 611 -18.17 23.52 3.55
C GLN A 611 -17.74 24.77 4.31
N LEU A 612 -16.63 24.74 5.04
CA LEU A 612 -16.23 25.87 5.88
C LEU A 612 -15.24 26.79 5.16
N LEU A 613 -14.18 26.23 4.60
CA LEU A 613 -13.07 26.98 4.00
C LEU A 613 -13.54 27.97 2.92
N PRO A 614 -14.46 27.62 1.99
CA PRO A 614 -14.94 28.56 0.97
C PRO A 614 -15.75 29.76 1.51
N ARG A 615 -16.18 29.69 2.78
CA ARG A 615 -17.01 30.72 3.44
C ARG A 615 -16.24 31.53 4.47
N LEU A 616 -14.94 31.27 4.63
CA LEU A 616 -14.10 31.92 5.61
C LEU A 616 -13.16 32.92 4.96
N THR A 617 -12.94 34.04 5.64
CA THR A 617 -11.79 34.88 5.34
C THR A 617 -10.60 34.32 6.10
N VAL A 618 -9.64 33.77 5.35
CA VAL A 618 -8.49 33.06 5.92
C VAL A 618 -7.25 33.95 5.77
N GLN A 619 -6.52 34.13 6.86
CA GLN A 619 -5.19 34.77 6.90
C GLN A 619 -4.13 33.68 7.04
N ARG A 620 -2.92 33.96 6.57
CA ARG A 620 -1.78 33.03 6.78
C ARG A 620 -1.32 33.12 8.24
N ALA A 621 -1.71 32.13 9.03
CA ALA A 621 -1.42 32.10 10.48
C ALA A 621 0.00 31.66 10.80
N VAL A 622 0.64 30.89 9.89
CA VAL A 622 2.02 30.41 10.02
C VAL A 622 2.75 30.54 8.69
N SER A 623 4.09 30.59 8.71
CA SER A 623 4.87 30.63 7.47
C SER A 623 4.96 29.23 6.88
N SER A 624 5.17 28.19 7.70
CA SER A 624 5.29 26.81 7.26
C SER A 624 4.50 25.84 8.16
N ALA A 625 3.85 24.86 7.54
CA ALA A 625 3.05 23.82 8.19
C ALA A 625 3.53 22.43 7.77
N ALA A 626 3.98 21.63 8.74
CA ALA A 626 4.26 20.21 8.55
C ALA A 626 3.01 19.38 8.86
N LEU A 627 2.62 18.50 7.93
CA LEU A 627 1.43 17.67 8.03
C LEU A 627 1.78 16.20 8.22
N HIS A 628 1.04 15.54 9.10
CA HIS A 628 0.97 14.09 9.18
C HIS A 628 -0.43 13.64 8.79
N PRO A 629 -0.67 13.24 7.51
CA PRO A 629 -1.94 12.67 7.10
C PRO A 629 -2.09 11.27 7.71
N VAL A 630 -3.11 11.11 8.55
CA VAL A 630 -3.36 9.82 9.22
C VAL A 630 -3.79 8.75 8.21
N CYS A 631 -3.51 7.48 8.50
CA CYS A 631 -3.83 6.35 7.62
C CYS A 631 -5.28 6.35 7.11
N SER A 632 -6.25 6.78 7.92
CA SER A 632 -7.66 6.89 7.54
C SER A 632 -7.91 8.02 6.54
N VAL A 633 -7.21 9.14 6.64
CA VAL A 633 -7.26 10.25 5.67
C VAL A 633 -6.77 9.76 4.31
N ILE A 634 -5.65 9.03 4.29
CA ILE A 634 -5.11 8.41 3.08
C ILE A 634 -6.14 7.45 2.45
N LYS A 635 -6.73 6.56 3.27
CA LYS A 635 -7.72 5.56 2.80
C LYS A 635 -9.04 6.18 2.31
N MET A 636 -9.43 7.33 2.85
CA MET A 636 -10.62 8.09 2.40
C MET A 636 -10.30 9.04 1.23
N ASN A 637 -9.05 9.04 0.73
CA ASN A 637 -8.58 9.94 -0.33
C ASN A 637 -8.77 11.44 0.02
N LEU A 638 -8.48 11.80 1.28
CA LEU A 638 -8.64 13.17 1.80
C LEU A 638 -7.31 13.92 1.99
N SER A 639 -6.17 13.34 1.61
CA SER A 639 -4.84 13.96 1.80
C SER A 639 -4.76 15.33 1.12
N GLY A 640 -5.17 15.43 -0.15
CA GLY A 640 -5.17 16.70 -0.87
C GLY A 640 -6.11 17.76 -0.26
N LYS A 641 -7.22 17.35 0.39
CA LYS A 641 -8.07 18.30 1.12
C LYS A 641 -7.41 18.78 2.40
N LEU A 642 -6.68 17.93 3.11
CA LEU A 642 -5.92 18.33 4.30
C LEU A 642 -4.80 19.31 3.92
N GLU A 643 -4.09 19.03 2.83
CA GLU A 643 -3.09 19.93 2.25
C GLU A 643 -3.70 21.27 1.80
N GLY A 644 -4.88 21.24 1.17
CA GLY A 644 -5.61 22.44 0.76
C GLY A 644 -6.01 23.33 1.95
N ILE A 645 -6.45 22.73 3.07
CA ILE A 645 -6.73 23.47 4.31
C ILE A 645 -5.46 24.14 4.84
N ALA A 646 -4.36 23.39 4.92
CA ALA A 646 -3.10 23.93 5.41
C ALA A 646 -2.52 24.99 4.48
N GLY A 647 -2.62 24.81 3.16
CA GLY A 647 -2.18 25.77 2.15
C GLY A 647 -2.94 27.10 2.18
N ALA A 648 -4.22 27.07 2.56
CA ALA A 648 -4.98 28.30 2.81
C ALA A 648 -4.47 29.07 4.06
N CYS A 649 -3.97 28.33 5.06
CA CYS A 649 -3.56 28.88 6.36
C CYS A 649 -2.05 29.15 6.50
N SER A 650 -1.22 28.67 5.56
CA SER A 650 0.24 28.79 5.59
C SER A 650 0.80 29.21 4.23
N ARG A 651 2.08 29.64 4.21
CA ARG A 651 2.77 29.95 2.94
C ARG A 651 3.35 28.69 2.31
N GLU A 652 3.80 27.76 3.15
CA GLU A 652 4.43 26.53 2.78
C GLU A 652 3.74 25.36 3.50
N VAL A 653 3.50 24.28 2.77
CA VAL A 653 2.97 23.01 3.32
C VAL A 653 3.93 21.90 2.99
N VAL A 654 4.33 21.15 4.00
CA VAL A 654 5.23 20.01 3.85
C VAL A 654 4.53 18.75 4.35
N VAL A 655 4.41 17.77 3.46
CA VAL A 655 4.06 16.39 3.78
C VAL A 655 5.32 15.56 3.59
N PRO A 656 5.89 14.95 4.65
CA PRO A 656 7.09 14.13 4.51
C PRO A 656 6.87 12.96 3.54
N LEU A 657 7.91 12.58 2.80
CA LEU A 657 7.88 11.45 1.86
C LEU A 657 7.54 10.15 2.58
N HIS A 658 8.04 9.99 3.81
CA HIS A 658 7.81 8.81 4.63
C HIS A 658 6.56 8.94 5.54
N ALA A 659 5.71 9.93 5.30
CA ALA A 659 4.44 10.03 6.03
C ALA A 659 3.56 8.81 5.77
N GLY A 660 3.08 8.19 6.85
CA GLY A 660 2.31 6.95 6.79
C GLY A 660 1.53 6.69 8.08
N CYS A 661 1.40 5.43 8.47
CA CYS A 661 0.79 5.11 9.76
C CYS A 661 1.76 5.37 10.91
N CYS A 662 1.37 6.20 11.89
CA CYS A 662 2.19 6.50 13.07
C CYS A 662 2.34 5.29 14.05
N GLY A 663 1.73 4.14 13.76
CA GLY A 663 1.79 2.95 14.62
C GLY A 663 1.03 3.06 15.94
N PHE A 664 0.48 4.22 16.30
CA PHE A 664 -0.20 4.44 17.58
C PHE A 664 -1.52 3.65 17.71
N ALA A 665 -2.28 3.55 16.62
CA ALA A 665 -3.42 2.65 16.44
C ALA A 665 -4.38 2.58 17.65
N GLY A 666 -4.88 3.71 18.08
CA GLY A 666 -5.76 3.85 19.23
C GLY A 666 -4.99 3.81 20.56
N ASP A 667 -4.87 2.66 21.17
CA ASP A 667 -4.13 2.48 22.45
C ASP A 667 -2.83 1.69 22.31
N ARG A 668 -2.49 1.20 21.11
CA ARG A 668 -1.29 0.39 20.90
C ARG A 668 -0.01 1.15 21.23
N GLY A 669 0.07 2.43 20.88
CA GLY A 669 1.21 3.27 21.24
C GLY A 669 1.42 3.46 22.74
N PHE A 670 0.43 3.13 23.57
CA PHE A 670 0.60 3.01 25.02
C PHE A 670 0.98 1.59 25.47
N LEU A 671 0.57 0.55 24.73
CA LEU A 671 0.82 -0.85 25.04
C LEU A 671 2.17 -1.34 24.47
N PHE A 672 2.51 -0.88 23.27
CA PHE A 672 3.69 -1.24 22.49
C PHE A 672 4.33 0.03 21.92
N PRO A 673 4.96 0.86 22.75
CA PRO A 673 5.53 2.15 22.31
C PRO A 673 6.60 2.00 21.23
N GLU A 674 7.31 0.86 21.21
CA GLU A 674 8.30 0.50 20.20
C GLU A 674 7.71 0.44 18.77
N LEU A 675 6.42 0.12 18.61
CA LEU A 675 5.75 0.14 17.33
C LEU A 675 5.62 1.57 16.80
N THR A 676 5.24 2.51 17.66
CA THR A 676 5.16 3.93 17.28
C THR A 676 6.55 4.49 16.96
N GLU A 677 7.56 4.15 17.74
CA GLU A 677 8.94 4.58 17.53
C GLU A 677 9.48 4.10 16.18
N ALA A 678 9.31 2.81 15.86
CA ALA A 678 9.73 2.25 14.58
C ALA A 678 8.97 2.90 13.39
N ALA A 679 7.65 3.02 13.51
CA ALA A 679 6.78 3.55 12.46
C ALA A 679 7.08 5.01 12.09
N THR A 680 7.46 5.83 13.07
CA THR A 680 7.64 7.29 12.88
C THR A 680 9.09 7.70 12.66
N ARG A 681 10.05 6.80 12.80
CA ARG A 681 11.49 7.10 12.76
C ARG A 681 11.92 7.84 11.49
N ARG A 682 11.51 7.35 10.33
CA ARG A 682 11.90 7.93 9.03
C ARG A 682 11.25 9.28 8.81
N GLU A 683 9.96 9.41 9.10
CA GLU A 683 9.22 10.68 9.01
C GLU A 683 9.79 11.73 9.97
N ALA A 684 10.12 11.33 11.21
CA ALA A 684 10.72 12.23 12.18
C ALA A 684 12.12 12.71 11.73
N ALA A 685 12.92 11.84 11.11
CA ALA A 685 14.24 12.21 10.58
C ALA A 685 14.12 13.28 9.49
N GLU A 686 13.17 13.17 8.56
CA GLU A 686 12.90 14.19 7.55
C GLU A 686 12.49 15.52 8.18
N LEU A 687 11.62 15.47 9.18
CA LEU A 687 11.13 16.68 9.86
C LEU A 687 12.20 17.38 10.71
N HIS A 688 13.17 16.62 11.24
CA HIS A 688 14.31 17.18 11.95
C HIS A 688 15.31 17.89 11.02
N ALA A 689 15.35 17.54 9.74
CA ALA A 689 16.17 18.23 8.75
C ALA A 689 15.63 19.63 8.38
N GLY A 690 14.34 19.90 8.67
CA GLY A 690 13.66 21.17 8.44
C GLY A 690 13.30 21.91 9.72
N ARG A 691 12.79 23.12 9.56
CA ARG A 691 12.19 23.93 10.64
C ARG A 691 10.81 24.40 10.16
N TYR A 692 9.78 24.09 10.93
CA TYR A 692 8.40 24.45 10.62
C TYR A 692 7.77 25.19 11.78
N ASP A 693 6.89 26.17 11.48
CA ASP A 693 6.22 26.97 12.50
C ASP A 693 5.08 26.25 13.19
N GLY A 694 4.48 25.25 12.49
CA GLY A 694 3.39 24.45 13.03
C GLY A 694 3.37 23.00 12.52
N TYR A 695 2.82 22.10 13.35
CA TYR A 695 2.76 20.66 13.09
C TYR A 695 1.33 20.18 13.29
N TYR A 696 0.73 19.55 12.26
CA TYR A 696 -0.71 19.27 12.27
C TYR A 696 -1.06 17.88 11.79
N SER A 697 -2.17 17.35 12.36
CA SER A 697 -2.75 16.07 11.99
C SER A 697 -4.28 16.11 12.17
N SER A 698 -4.98 14.98 12.04
CA SER A 698 -6.43 14.86 12.19
C SER A 698 -6.88 13.79 13.20
N SER A 699 -5.98 13.38 14.10
CA SER A 699 -6.31 12.41 15.16
C SER A 699 -5.40 12.58 16.36
N ARG A 700 -5.99 12.69 17.56
CA ARG A 700 -5.26 12.88 18.82
C ARG A 700 -4.18 11.81 19.05
N THR A 701 -4.43 10.56 18.69
CA THR A 701 -3.45 9.48 18.87
C THR A 701 -2.24 9.63 17.96
N CYS A 702 -2.43 10.08 16.73
CA CYS A 702 -1.32 10.39 15.83
C CYS A 702 -0.58 11.65 16.29
N GLU A 703 -1.29 12.66 16.80
CA GLU A 703 -0.68 13.86 17.39
C GLU A 703 0.25 13.47 18.54
N ILE A 704 -0.16 12.55 19.44
CA ILE A 704 0.69 12.01 20.51
C ILE A 704 1.93 11.31 19.92
N GLY A 705 1.72 10.40 18.97
CA GLY A 705 2.80 9.62 18.37
C GLY A 705 3.85 10.48 17.68
N MET A 706 3.41 11.45 16.88
CA MET A 706 4.30 12.36 16.17
C MET A 706 4.95 13.38 17.11
N THR A 707 4.26 13.84 18.13
CA THR A 707 4.88 14.71 19.18
C THR A 707 6.01 13.99 19.87
N ARG A 708 5.82 12.71 20.23
CA ARG A 708 6.85 11.87 20.84
C ARG A 708 8.06 11.67 19.92
N ALA A 709 7.81 11.39 18.64
CA ALA A 709 8.86 11.11 17.67
C ALA A 709 9.70 12.34 17.30
N THR A 710 9.06 13.49 17.17
CA THR A 710 9.72 14.72 16.68
C THR A 710 10.13 15.67 17.79
N GLY A 711 9.63 15.50 19.01
CA GLY A 711 9.76 16.52 20.08
C GLY A 711 9.03 17.82 19.79
N LYS A 712 8.22 17.88 18.72
CA LYS A 712 7.42 19.04 18.32
C LYS A 712 5.94 18.77 18.57
N VAL A 713 5.22 19.72 19.13
CA VAL A 713 3.82 19.54 19.50
C VAL A 713 2.94 19.51 18.26
N TYR A 714 2.40 18.33 17.93
CA TYR A 714 1.40 18.17 16.89
C TYR A 714 0.01 18.52 17.41
N ARG A 715 -0.76 19.20 16.58
CA ARG A 715 -2.13 19.67 16.91
C ARG A 715 -3.10 19.29 15.80
N SER A 716 -4.40 19.34 16.10
CA SER A 716 -5.42 19.16 15.05
C SER A 716 -5.36 20.33 14.03
N HIS A 717 -5.55 19.98 12.74
CA HIS A 717 -5.71 20.95 11.64
C HIS A 717 -6.79 22.00 11.92
N ILE A 718 -7.77 21.69 12.77
CA ILE A 718 -8.83 22.61 13.18
C ILE A 718 -8.27 23.81 13.95
N TYR A 719 -7.23 23.61 14.78
CA TYR A 719 -6.58 24.71 15.47
C TYR A 719 -5.83 25.63 14.51
N LEU A 720 -5.22 25.10 13.45
CA LEU A 720 -4.59 25.91 12.41
C LEU A 720 -5.64 26.84 11.75
N LEU A 721 -6.78 26.27 11.35
CA LEU A 721 -7.85 27.04 10.73
C LEU A 721 -8.49 28.04 11.71
N GLU A 722 -8.65 27.67 12.99
CA GLU A 722 -9.16 28.57 14.03
C GLU A 722 -8.26 29.80 14.16
N GLN A 723 -6.95 29.59 14.23
CA GLN A 723 -5.96 30.65 14.31
C GLN A 723 -5.96 31.55 13.06
N ALA A 724 -6.05 30.92 11.87
CA ALA A 724 -6.04 31.60 10.58
C ALA A 724 -7.33 32.42 10.29
N THR A 725 -8.39 32.19 11.04
CA THR A 725 -9.69 32.86 10.87
C THR A 725 -10.07 33.75 12.04
N ARG A 726 -9.15 34.04 12.93
CA ARG A 726 -9.36 35.04 14.01
C ARG A 726 -9.62 36.40 13.40
N PRO A 727 -10.61 37.17 13.95
CA PRO A 727 -10.90 38.53 13.47
C PRO A 727 -9.76 39.49 13.65
#